data_47c182670c906ba7687b748355b6e25b
#
_entry.id   47c182670c906ba7687b748355b6e25b
#
_cell.length_a   1.000
_cell.length_b   1.000
_cell.length_c   1.000
_cell.angle_alpha   90.00
_cell.angle_beta   90.00
_cell.angle_gamma   90.00
#
_symmetry.space_group_name_H-M   'P 1'
#
loop_
_entity.id
_entity.type
_entity.pdbx_description
1 polymer ?
#
loop_
_entity_poly.entity_id
_entity_poly.type
_entity_poly.pdbx_seq_one_letter_code
_entity_poly.pdbx_strand_id
1 'polypeptide(L)'
;MNLNVSEEQQMLLNSVTRLFSVESSPARVRAAEDSGFDVDLWRQLVDAGITTMRIPPSAGGSDMGLLEALLVAEEAGRHLVSVPLAESLPAARLLAQLDSPAATALLDQAKQGELITLAPQPYGAGRSIALPGANAAIAVLVRRGDAILALTGLAAKTPSANLGADNLQILAVDDHTVESHIIASGAESCRAFEQAVEEWKLLKAAMLMGLAHQALKLAAAYSCDRQQFGRAIGGFQGIAHPLADALTEIEGGQLLVRHAVWSIARQQPDAAALVSMAWWWSTQSAGRAVACALHTFGGYGVSLEYDVQLYYRRAKAWGMLNGDPQLELDRVAARLWSDGHTVALPDVGEVNLEFGHGPQAALFAEEVRAFFRTHLTEELKAHAHHSVDGYHAGFNRMLADAGLLFPHWPAEFGGRGKNAFDMAALQEVFEAHNWQRITTPITNQVAQIVMRFASDDVKAEALPRFASGEALACLGFSEPSCGSDVFAAKTRATRTLDGNWVINGQKMFTTAANLADYVFLLVRTNPDVPKHAGLTLFLVPMDLPGIEVHPVHTLQDERTNITYLSEVVVDDRYRVGEIDGGTAVMAATLELEHGGDQYRISFENMYKHALQWAQSTRRDGHPMLANADVQRRLARVAVHTTIARDLCYRTIWGVQEQVPGRAAFGPMSKLFSTEQYQRDALDLMDLCAPDTLLQSNTGLGHVELGYRQSIGMTIYGGTSEIHRSLIAEQALGMPRSRT
;
A
#
# COMPACT_ATOMS: atom_id res chain seq x y z
N MET A 1 11.27 8.07 -4.11
CA MET A 1 10.14 8.36 -3.18
C MET A 1 10.65 9.14 -1.97
N ASN A 2 9.88 10.11 -1.50
CA ASN A 2 10.10 10.79 -0.22
C ASN A 2 8.74 11.01 0.44
N LEU A 3 8.55 10.48 1.63
CA LEU A 3 7.31 10.58 2.41
C LEU A 3 7.51 11.38 3.71
N ASN A 4 8.67 12.01 3.89
CA ASN A 4 8.98 12.80 5.07
C ASN A 4 8.11 14.06 5.13
N VAL A 5 7.54 14.33 6.27
CA VAL A 5 6.94 15.62 6.59
C VAL A 5 8.04 16.63 6.92
N SER A 6 7.85 17.91 6.57
CA SER A 6 8.80 18.97 6.92
C SER A 6 8.75 19.27 8.43
N GLU A 7 9.73 20.04 8.92
CA GLU A 7 9.73 20.46 10.32
C GLU A 7 8.49 21.30 10.65
N GLU A 8 8.08 22.19 9.76
CA GLU A 8 6.87 23.02 9.91
C GLU A 8 5.61 22.16 9.92
N GLN A 9 5.52 21.15 9.02
CA GLN A 9 4.42 20.20 9.00
C GLN A 9 4.37 19.37 10.30
N GLN A 10 5.54 18.97 10.82
CA GLN A 10 5.60 18.25 12.10
C GLN A 10 5.19 19.15 13.29
N MET A 11 5.55 20.43 13.27
CA MET A 11 5.10 21.40 14.28
C MET A 11 3.59 21.60 14.22
N LEU A 12 3.02 21.74 13.02
CA LEU A 12 1.57 21.82 12.83
C LEU A 12 0.89 20.56 13.38
N LEU A 13 1.37 19.38 12.98
CA LEU A 13 0.84 18.10 13.42
C LEU A 13 0.85 17.98 14.96
N ASN A 14 1.98 18.28 15.60
CA ASN A 14 2.08 18.26 17.06
C ASN A 14 1.09 19.21 17.73
N SER A 15 0.88 20.40 17.15
CA SER A 15 -0.04 21.41 17.67
C SER A 15 -1.49 20.97 17.58
N VAL A 16 -1.91 20.46 16.41
CA VAL A 16 -3.30 19.99 16.20
C VAL A 16 -3.59 18.70 16.97
N THR A 17 -2.63 17.78 17.08
CA THR A 17 -2.75 16.56 17.89
C THR A 17 -2.99 16.94 19.36
N ARG A 18 -2.20 17.89 19.89
CA ARG A 18 -2.41 18.39 21.26
C ARG A 18 -3.77 19.05 21.43
N LEU A 19 -4.18 19.92 20.50
CA LEU A 19 -5.47 20.58 20.53
C LEU A 19 -6.61 19.55 20.56
N PHE A 20 -6.65 18.63 19.60
CA PHE A 20 -7.73 17.66 19.48
C PHE A 20 -7.75 16.63 20.62
N SER A 21 -6.58 16.23 21.16
CA SER A 21 -6.53 15.31 22.30
C SER A 21 -7.20 15.88 23.56
N VAL A 22 -7.19 17.20 23.73
CA VAL A 22 -7.82 17.89 24.85
C VAL A 22 -9.27 18.28 24.54
N GLU A 23 -9.46 18.93 23.38
CA GLU A 23 -10.71 19.60 23.02
C GLU A 23 -11.67 18.70 22.23
N SER A 24 -11.28 17.50 21.85
CA SER A 24 -12.15 16.49 21.24
C SER A 24 -12.00 15.13 21.92
N SER A 25 -12.04 15.12 23.25
CA SER A 25 -12.07 13.88 24.02
C SER A 25 -13.37 13.10 23.76
N PRO A 26 -13.40 11.76 23.95
CA PRO A 26 -14.61 10.97 23.77
C PRO A 26 -15.83 11.48 24.56
N ALA A 27 -15.61 12.06 25.74
CA ALA A 27 -16.67 12.67 26.53
C ALA A 27 -17.28 13.91 25.85
N ARG A 28 -16.43 14.77 25.24
CA ARG A 28 -16.91 15.94 24.47
C ARG A 28 -17.59 15.51 23.17
N VAL A 29 -17.08 14.48 22.49
CA VAL A 29 -17.72 13.90 21.29
C VAL A 29 -19.14 13.43 21.61
N ARG A 30 -19.32 12.72 22.76
CA ARG A 30 -20.68 12.33 23.22
C ARG A 30 -21.56 13.50 23.59
N ALA A 31 -21.00 14.50 24.25
CA ALA A 31 -21.76 15.69 24.64
C ALA A 31 -22.27 16.50 23.43
N ALA A 32 -21.55 16.38 22.28
CA ALA A 32 -21.93 17.03 21.03
C ALA A 32 -22.95 16.24 20.21
N GLU A 33 -23.30 14.98 20.55
CA GLU A 33 -24.13 14.11 19.69
C GLU A 33 -25.54 14.68 19.46
N ASP A 34 -26.13 15.37 20.41
CA ASP A 34 -27.49 15.95 20.28
C ASP A 34 -27.53 17.07 19.21
N SER A 35 -26.49 17.91 19.16
CA SER A 35 -26.38 19.01 18.18
C SER A 35 -25.60 18.61 16.92
N GLY A 36 -24.75 17.58 17.01
CA GLY A 36 -23.75 17.22 16.01
C GLY A 36 -22.68 18.27 15.80
N PHE A 37 -22.56 19.29 16.70
CA PHE A 37 -21.66 20.43 16.56
C PHE A 37 -21.10 20.90 17.89
N ASP A 38 -19.77 20.94 18.01
CA ASP A 38 -19.06 21.50 19.18
C ASP A 38 -18.67 22.96 18.90
N VAL A 39 -19.47 23.88 19.41
CA VAL A 39 -19.32 25.34 19.20
C VAL A 39 -18.03 25.88 19.81
N ASP A 40 -17.58 25.32 20.92
CA ASP A 40 -16.38 25.82 21.59
C ASP A 40 -15.12 25.33 20.87
N LEU A 41 -15.14 24.10 20.38
CA LEU A 41 -14.07 23.60 19.51
C LEU A 41 -14.02 24.42 18.21
N TRP A 42 -15.16 24.74 17.61
CA TRP A 42 -15.19 25.58 16.40
C TRP A 42 -14.52 26.94 16.64
N ARG A 43 -14.83 27.63 17.75
CA ARG A 43 -14.18 28.91 18.11
C ARG A 43 -12.67 28.75 18.25
N GLN A 44 -12.19 27.70 18.87
CA GLN A 44 -10.75 27.46 19.00
C GLN A 44 -10.07 27.21 17.64
N LEU A 45 -10.74 26.55 16.70
CA LEU A 45 -10.22 26.37 15.33
C LEU A 45 -10.17 27.70 14.58
N VAL A 46 -11.14 28.58 14.79
CA VAL A 46 -11.13 29.96 14.25
C VAL A 46 -9.96 30.73 14.84
N ASP A 47 -9.81 30.75 16.15
CA ASP A 47 -8.73 31.46 16.86
C ASP A 47 -7.34 30.94 16.46
N ALA A 48 -7.22 29.64 16.16
CA ALA A 48 -6.00 29.01 15.66
C ALA A 48 -5.74 29.26 14.14
N GLY A 49 -6.66 29.90 13.43
CA GLY A 49 -6.56 30.16 12.00
C GLY A 49 -6.74 28.92 11.12
N ILE A 50 -7.19 27.79 11.67
CA ILE A 50 -7.36 26.54 10.94
C ILE A 50 -8.49 26.64 9.91
N THR A 51 -9.59 27.34 10.25
CA THR A 51 -10.75 27.50 9.37
C THR A 51 -10.46 28.35 8.12
N THR A 52 -9.39 29.16 8.13
CA THR A 52 -8.96 30.02 7.03
C THR A 52 -7.68 29.56 6.36
N MET A 53 -7.12 28.42 6.77
CA MET A 53 -5.81 27.96 6.32
C MET A 53 -5.69 27.78 4.80
N ARG A 54 -6.79 27.46 4.12
CA ARG A 54 -6.86 27.26 2.67
C ARG A 54 -7.26 28.49 1.87
N ILE A 55 -7.54 29.61 2.52
CA ILE A 55 -7.83 30.89 1.85
C ILE A 55 -6.52 31.52 1.40
N PRO A 56 -6.41 32.00 0.12
CA PRO A 56 -5.20 32.65 -0.36
C PRO A 56 -4.93 34.00 0.35
N PRO A 57 -3.67 34.47 0.45
CA PRO A 57 -3.31 35.74 1.10
C PRO A 57 -4.01 36.95 0.49
N SER A 58 -4.26 36.95 -0.82
CA SER A 58 -5.01 37.99 -1.52
C SER A 58 -6.45 38.16 -1.00
N ALA A 59 -7.00 37.13 -0.41
CA ALA A 59 -8.34 37.11 0.23
C ALA A 59 -8.28 37.12 1.77
N GLY A 60 -7.09 37.29 2.35
CA GLY A 60 -6.89 37.43 3.81
C GLY A 60 -6.70 36.12 4.57
N GLY A 61 -6.28 35.03 3.90
CA GLY A 61 -5.93 33.77 4.50
C GLY A 61 -4.42 33.53 4.61
N SER A 62 -4.00 32.32 4.97
CA SER A 62 -2.58 31.92 5.11
C SER A 62 -2.06 31.08 3.96
N ASP A 63 -2.93 30.64 3.05
CA ASP A 63 -2.60 29.82 1.86
C ASP A 63 -1.74 28.59 2.18
N MET A 64 -2.07 27.89 3.26
CA MET A 64 -1.42 26.62 3.55
C MET A 64 -1.76 25.62 2.45
N GLY A 65 -0.81 24.76 2.10
CA GLY A 65 -0.99 23.73 1.09
C GLY A 65 -2.09 22.72 1.46
N LEU A 66 -2.52 21.95 0.46
CA LEU A 66 -3.50 20.90 0.71
C LEU A 66 -2.91 19.77 1.58
N LEU A 67 -1.59 19.54 1.50
CA LEU A 67 -0.92 18.53 2.33
C LEU A 67 -1.06 18.88 3.82
N GLU A 68 -0.87 20.12 4.22
CA GLU A 68 -1.06 20.59 5.60
C GLU A 68 -2.50 20.42 6.04
N ALA A 69 -3.46 20.75 5.18
CA ALA A 69 -4.87 20.54 5.47
C ALA A 69 -5.24 19.05 5.63
N LEU A 70 -4.60 18.16 4.87
CA LEU A 70 -4.76 16.70 5.03
C LEU A 70 -4.22 16.20 6.37
N LEU A 71 -3.07 16.72 6.82
CA LEU A 71 -2.53 16.37 8.15
C LEU A 71 -3.49 16.76 9.25
N VAL A 72 -4.06 17.98 9.19
CA VAL A 72 -5.09 18.42 10.13
C VAL A 72 -6.35 17.56 10.04
N ALA A 73 -6.81 17.24 8.84
CA ALA A 73 -7.99 16.41 8.61
C ALA A 73 -7.81 14.98 9.13
N GLU A 74 -6.64 14.36 8.92
CA GLU A 74 -6.32 13.04 9.46
C GLU A 74 -6.40 13.03 11.00
N GLU A 75 -5.81 14.02 11.66
CA GLU A 75 -5.90 14.15 13.12
C GLU A 75 -7.31 14.45 13.59
N ALA A 76 -8.09 15.28 12.87
CA ALA A 76 -9.50 15.50 13.16
C ALA A 76 -10.31 14.20 13.10
N GLY A 77 -10.00 13.32 12.15
CA GLY A 77 -10.58 11.99 12.07
C GLY A 77 -10.21 11.09 13.25
N ARG A 78 -8.92 11.08 13.66
CA ARG A 78 -8.43 10.32 14.84
C ARG A 78 -9.20 10.66 16.10
N HIS A 79 -9.51 11.93 16.28
CA HIS A 79 -10.17 12.45 17.46
C HIS A 79 -11.69 12.64 17.32
N LEU A 80 -12.28 12.17 16.19
CA LEU A 80 -13.73 12.29 15.95
C LEU A 80 -14.26 13.72 16.12
N VAL A 81 -13.53 14.70 15.59
CA VAL A 81 -13.84 16.12 15.74
C VAL A 81 -15.27 16.42 15.29
N SER A 82 -16.10 16.95 16.20
CA SER A 82 -17.53 17.18 15.97
C SER A 82 -17.79 18.58 15.38
N VAL A 83 -17.05 18.92 14.30
CA VAL A 83 -17.27 20.11 13.46
C VAL A 83 -17.07 19.73 11.99
N PRO A 84 -17.76 20.35 11.02
CA PRO A 84 -17.68 19.99 9.60
C PRO A 84 -16.43 20.62 8.91
N LEU A 85 -15.23 20.24 9.38
CA LEU A 85 -13.97 20.82 8.94
C LEU A 85 -13.71 20.56 7.46
N ALA A 86 -13.90 19.32 6.99
CA ALA A 86 -13.70 18.99 5.59
C ALA A 86 -14.70 19.67 4.65
N GLU A 87 -15.84 20.09 5.13
CA GLU A 87 -16.85 20.82 4.39
C GLU A 87 -16.62 22.32 4.41
N SER A 88 -16.04 22.88 5.48
CA SER A 88 -15.82 24.32 5.62
C SER A 88 -14.58 24.81 4.89
N LEU A 89 -13.47 24.08 4.91
CA LEU A 89 -12.22 24.49 4.26
C LEU A 89 -12.38 24.69 2.73
N PRO A 90 -12.92 23.72 1.98
CA PRO A 90 -13.16 23.93 0.54
C PRO A 90 -14.24 24.96 0.26
N ALA A 91 -15.25 25.13 1.14
CA ALA A 91 -16.26 26.18 1.00
C ALA A 91 -15.64 27.57 1.09
N ALA A 92 -14.78 27.82 2.07
CA ALA A 92 -14.09 29.11 2.24
C ALA A 92 -13.16 29.41 1.05
N ARG A 93 -12.42 28.39 0.58
CA ARG A 93 -11.57 28.50 -0.61
C ARG A 93 -12.39 28.77 -1.87
N LEU A 94 -13.50 28.08 -2.08
CA LEU A 94 -14.43 28.31 -3.19
C LEU A 94 -14.90 29.76 -3.21
N LEU A 95 -15.36 30.28 -2.07
CA LEU A 95 -15.82 31.69 -1.98
C LEU A 95 -14.72 32.67 -2.36
N ALA A 96 -13.47 32.41 -2.02
CA ALA A 96 -12.32 33.23 -2.41
C ALA A 96 -12.00 33.20 -3.91
N GLN A 97 -12.46 32.21 -4.64
CA GLN A 97 -12.28 32.05 -6.09
C GLN A 97 -13.42 32.64 -6.93
N LEU A 98 -14.56 32.93 -6.31
CA LEU A 98 -15.74 33.44 -7.01
C LEU A 98 -15.69 34.99 -7.10
N ASP A 99 -15.72 35.52 -8.31
CA ASP A 99 -15.80 36.94 -8.56
C ASP A 99 -17.26 37.46 -8.48
N SER A 100 -17.73 37.60 -7.23
CA SER A 100 -19.10 38.05 -6.97
C SER A 100 -19.21 38.76 -5.60
N PRO A 101 -19.98 39.89 -5.53
CA PRO A 101 -20.20 40.57 -4.25
C PRO A 101 -20.85 39.66 -3.17
N ALA A 102 -21.72 38.74 -3.56
CA ALA A 102 -22.36 37.81 -2.65
C ALA A 102 -21.37 36.79 -2.10
N ALA A 103 -20.46 36.28 -2.92
CA ALA A 103 -19.39 35.39 -2.48
C ALA A 103 -18.40 36.11 -1.53
N THR A 104 -18.02 37.33 -1.86
CA THR A 104 -17.14 38.15 -1.01
C THR A 104 -17.78 38.40 0.36
N ALA A 105 -19.06 38.75 0.41
CA ALA A 105 -19.77 38.98 1.67
C ALA A 105 -19.80 37.70 2.57
N LEU A 106 -20.04 36.53 1.97
CA LEU A 106 -20.01 35.25 2.71
C LEU A 106 -18.57 34.91 3.14
N LEU A 107 -17.55 35.16 2.32
CA LEU A 107 -16.16 34.95 2.69
C LEU A 107 -15.75 35.81 3.89
N ASP A 108 -16.17 37.07 3.93
CA ASP A 108 -15.89 37.97 5.06
C ASP A 108 -16.54 37.47 6.35
N GLN A 109 -17.76 36.90 6.28
CA GLN A 109 -18.39 36.26 7.42
C GLN A 109 -17.64 34.99 7.85
N ALA A 110 -17.18 34.14 6.92
CA ALA A 110 -16.37 32.98 7.23
C ALA A 110 -15.06 33.35 7.94
N LYS A 111 -14.39 34.43 7.51
CA LYS A 111 -13.18 34.96 8.18
C LYS A 111 -13.45 35.50 9.58
N GLN A 112 -14.68 35.92 9.88
CA GLN A 112 -15.13 36.34 11.21
C GLN A 112 -15.55 35.16 12.11
N GLY A 113 -15.46 33.93 11.60
CA GLY A 113 -15.73 32.69 12.33
C GLY A 113 -17.13 32.12 12.12
N GLU A 114 -17.94 32.71 11.23
CA GLU A 114 -19.21 32.12 10.86
C GLU A 114 -19.01 30.83 10.05
N LEU A 115 -19.79 29.80 10.35
CA LEU A 115 -19.68 28.53 9.64
C LEU A 115 -20.38 28.58 8.29
N ILE A 116 -19.63 28.30 7.23
CA ILE A 116 -20.14 28.05 5.88
C ILE A 116 -19.61 26.69 5.43
N THR A 117 -20.49 25.87 4.86
CA THR A 117 -20.14 24.51 4.44
C THR A 117 -20.44 24.29 2.95
N LEU A 118 -19.90 23.20 2.42
CA LEU A 118 -20.13 22.70 1.07
C LEU A 118 -20.87 21.36 1.13
N ALA A 119 -21.90 21.17 0.32
CA ALA A 119 -22.46 19.86 0.04
C ALA A 119 -21.87 19.32 -1.28
N PRO A 120 -21.20 18.15 -1.26
CA PRO A 120 -20.49 17.64 -2.45
C PRO A 120 -21.41 17.13 -3.55
N GLN A 121 -22.66 16.77 -3.23
CA GLN A 121 -23.65 16.30 -4.21
C GLN A 121 -24.28 17.48 -4.95
N PRO A 122 -24.51 17.35 -6.27
CA PRO A 122 -25.27 18.35 -7.02
C PRO A 122 -26.73 18.44 -6.52
N TYR A 123 -27.22 19.65 -6.26
CA TYR A 123 -28.61 19.89 -5.90
C TYR A 123 -29.53 19.63 -7.09
N GLY A 124 -30.50 18.74 -6.90
CA GLY A 124 -31.43 18.36 -7.96
C GLY A 124 -31.07 17.07 -8.70
N ALA A 125 -29.93 16.45 -8.41
CA ALA A 125 -29.52 15.18 -9.02
C ALA A 125 -30.24 13.92 -8.48
N GLY A 126 -30.97 14.06 -7.37
CA GLY A 126 -31.71 12.99 -6.71
C GLY A 126 -32.98 13.49 -6.03
N ARG A 127 -33.63 12.64 -5.22
CA ARG A 127 -34.82 13.03 -4.45
C ARG A 127 -34.50 13.83 -3.19
N SER A 128 -33.29 13.67 -2.67
CA SER A 128 -32.82 14.36 -1.47
C SER A 128 -31.31 14.59 -1.56
N ILE A 129 -30.82 15.57 -0.80
CA ILE A 129 -29.42 15.93 -0.68
C ILE A 129 -29.02 15.98 0.81
N ALA A 130 -27.82 15.51 1.12
CA ALA A 130 -27.22 15.66 2.44
C ALA A 130 -26.53 17.02 2.53
N LEU A 131 -26.86 17.79 3.57
CA LEU A 131 -26.31 19.13 3.85
C LEU A 131 -25.52 19.08 5.17
N PRO A 132 -24.20 18.81 5.13
CA PRO A 132 -23.38 18.75 6.33
C PRO A 132 -23.24 20.13 6.97
N GLY A 133 -23.29 20.18 8.30
CA GLY A 133 -23.16 21.41 9.07
C GLY A 133 -24.40 22.33 9.02
N ALA A 134 -25.49 21.94 8.35
CA ALA A 134 -26.58 22.82 7.99
C ALA A 134 -27.29 23.53 9.15
N ASN A 135 -27.34 22.90 10.34
CA ASN A 135 -28.01 23.52 11.50
C ASN A 135 -27.09 24.49 12.27
N ALA A 136 -25.79 24.48 12.01
CA ALA A 136 -24.83 25.40 12.62
C ALA A 136 -24.34 26.45 11.59
N ALA A 137 -24.41 26.15 10.30
CA ALA A 137 -23.95 27.02 9.23
C ALA A 137 -24.93 28.16 8.93
N ILE A 138 -24.41 29.33 8.64
CA ILE A 138 -25.18 30.45 8.09
C ILE A 138 -25.57 30.21 6.63
N ALA A 139 -24.76 29.43 5.90
CA ALA A 139 -25.01 29.04 4.53
C ALA A 139 -24.38 27.68 4.20
N VAL A 140 -25.07 26.88 3.34
CA VAL A 140 -24.52 25.69 2.74
C VAL A 140 -24.43 25.91 1.23
N LEU A 141 -23.21 25.77 0.67
CA LEU A 141 -22.95 25.94 -0.75
C LEU A 141 -23.31 24.67 -1.51
N VAL A 142 -24.12 24.80 -2.56
CA VAL A 142 -24.53 23.71 -3.42
C VAL A 142 -24.46 24.12 -4.89
N ARG A 143 -24.25 23.15 -5.80
CA ARG A 143 -24.33 23.39 -7.25
C ARG A 143 -25.67 22.90 -7.81
N ARG A 144 -26.35 23.74 -8.59
CA ARG A 144 -27.55 23.38 -9.36
C ARG A 144 -27.38 23.81 -10.82
N GLY A 145 -27.20 22.85 -11.71
CA GLY A 145 -26.91 23.15 -13.11
C GLY A 145 -25.58 23.91 -13.26
N ASP A 146 -25.64 25.12 -13.82
CA ASP A 146 -24.50 26.02 -14.00
C ASP A 146 -24.39 27.10 -12.91
N ALA A 147 -25.25 27.06 -11.88
CA ALA A 147 -25.27 28.02 -10.79
C ALA A 147 -24.79 27.40 -9.46
N ILE A 148 -24.08 28.22 -8.68
CA ILE A 148 -23.74 27.96 -7.29
C ILE A 148 -24.74 28.74 -6.44
N LEU A 149 -25.35 28.01 -5.52
CA LEU A 149 -26.35 28.55 -4.59
C LEU A 149 -25.81 28.54 -3.16
N ALA A 150 -26.13 29.55 -2.39
CA ALA A 150 -26.10 29.53 -0.94
C ALA A 150 -27.50 29.19 -0.42
N LEU A 151 -27.63 28.07 0.29
CA LEU A 151 -28.86 27.72 1.02
C LEU A 151 -28.78 28.30 2.41
N THR A 152 -29.79 29.08 2.82
CA THR A 152 -29.84 29.80 4.10
C THR A 152 -31.10 29.45 4.89
N GLY A 153 -31.18 29.90 6.15
CA GLY A 153 -32.34 29.62 7.01
C GLY A 153 -32.41 28.20 7.60
N LEU A 154 -31.38 27.41 7.37
CA LEU A 154 -31.33 26.01 7.81
C LEU A 154 -31.13 25.84 9.32
N ALA A 155 -30.49 26.79 9.98
CA ALA A 155 -30.26 26.76 11.43
C ALA A 155 -31.55 26.77 12.28
N ALA A 156 -32.66 27.24 11.70
CA ALA A 156 -33.96 27.23 12.38
C ALA A 156 -34.63 25.82 12.36
N LYS A 157 -34.13 24.87 11.59
CA LYS A 157 -34.65 23.49 11.51
C LYS A 157 -34.04 22.62 12.61
N THR A 158 -34.80 21.65 13.09
CA THR A 158 -34.28 20.64 14.02
C THR A 158 -33.27 19.76 13.33
N PRO A 159 -32.10 19.47 13.91
CA PRO A 159 -31.15 18.51 13.34
C PRO A 159 -31.79 17.18 13.05
N SER A 160 -31.46 16.60 11.90
CA SER A 160 -31.90 15.24 11.55
C SER A 160 -31.15 14.23 12.39
N ALA A 161 -31.83 13.40 13.18
CA ALA A 161 -31.19 12.26 13.82
C ALA A 161 -30.52 11.37 12.74
N ASN A 162 -29.25 11.12 12.88
CA ASN A 162 -28.47 10.42 11.87
C ASN A 162 -27.43 9.46 12.45
N LEU A 163 -26.92 8.55 11.62
CA LEU A 163 -26.00 7.49 12.04
C LEU A 163 -24.71 8.02 12.71
N GLY A 164 -24.13 9.09 12.18
CA GLY A 164 -22.87 9.67 12.68
C GLY A 164 -23.05 10.56 13.89
N ALA A 165 -24.27 10.91 14.25
CA ALA A 165 -24.62 11.99 15.18
C ALA A 165 -23.90 13.30 14.77
N ASP A 166 -23.82 13.56 13.47
CA ASP A 166 -23.24 14.76 12.90
C ASP A 166 -24.31 15.86 12.75
N ASN A 167 -23.87 17.11 12.67
CA ASN A 167 -24.74 18.22 12.29
C ASN A 167 -25.10 18.08 10.81
N LEU A 168 -26.24 17.51 10.51
CA LEU A 168 -26.66 17.11 9.18
C LEU A 168 -28.16 17.33 8.97
N GLN A 169 -28.51 17.90 7.82
CA GLN A 169 -29.88 17.90 7.30
C GLN A 169 -29.97 17.05 6.03
N ILE A 170 -31.04 16.29 5.91
CA ILE A 170 -31.42 15.66 4.65
C ILE A 170 -32.59 16.45 4.07
N LEU A 171 -32.32 17.18 2.98
CA LEU A 171 -33.29 18.06 2.34
C LEU A 171 -33.89 17.37 1.11
N ALA A 172 -35.23 17.35 1.01
CA ALA A 172 -35.89 16.99 -0.24
C ALA A 172 -35.66 18.10 -1.28
N VAL A 173 -35.43 17.72 -2.54
CA VAL A 173 -35.10 18.67 -3.61
C VAL A 173 -36.24 19.63 -3.93
N ASP A 174 -37.48 19.26 -3.62
CA ASP A 174 -38.70 20.05 -3.78
C ASP A 174 -39.14 20.78 -2.49
N ASP A 175 -38.28 20.82 -1.46
CA ASP A 175 -38.53 21.58 -0.23
C ASP A 175 -38.38 23.09 -0.49
N HIS A 176 -39.50 23.77 -0.69
CA HIS A 176 -39.56 25.22 -0.90
C HIS A 176 -39.44 26.05 0.39
N THR A 177 -39.20 25.43 1.54
CA THR A 177 -39.07 26.16 2.83
C THR A 177 -37.63 26.64 3.08
N VAL A 178 -36.67 26.26 2.22
CA VAL A 178 -35.29 26.69 2.29
C VAL A 178 -35.04 27.83 1.33
N GLU A 179 -34.53 28.93 1.83
CA GLU A 179 -34.12 30.06 1.02
C GLU A 179 -32.86 29.72 0.24
N SER A 180 -32.83 30.05 -1.05
CA SER A 180 -31.69 29.82 -1.92
C SER A 180 -31.35 31.07 -2.72
N HIS A 181 -30.07 31.44 -2.69
CA HIS A 181 -29.56 32.62 -3.39
C HIS A 181 -28.46 32.20 -4.35
N ILE A 182 -28.55 32.63 -5.62
CA ILE A 182 -27.48 32.44 -6.59
C ILE A 182 -26.31 33.36 -6.19
N ILE A 183 -25.15 32.78 -5.88
CA ILE A 183 -23.93 33.54 -5.53
C ILE A 183 -22.98 33.67 -6.72
N ALA A 184 -23.00 32.74 -7.65
CA ALA A 184 -22.25 32.78 -8.90
C ALA A 184 -22.86 31.84 -9.95
N SER A 185 -22.52 32.01 -11.23
CA SER A 185 -22.96 31.14 -12.32
C SER A 185 -21.96 31.13 -13.47
N GLY A 186 -22.11 30.11 -14.33
CA GLY A 186 -21.29 29.93 -15.52
C GLY A 186 -20.15 28.92 -15.35
N ALA A 187 -19.46 28.66 -16.45
CA ALA A 187 -18.51 27.55 -16.54
C ALA A 187 -17.31 27.67 -15.56
N GLU A 188 -16.84 28.89 -15.31
CA GLU A 188 -15.72 29.13 -14.39
C GLU A 188 -16.11 28.85 -12.94
N SER A 189 -17.28 29.34 -12.52
CA SER A 189 -17.84 29.05 -11.19
C SER A 189 -18.08 27.53 -10.99
N CYS A 190 -18.57 26.85 -12.03
CA CYS A 190 -18.72 25.40 -11.99
C CYS A 190 -17.39 24.67 -11.83
N ARG A 191 -16.33 25.11 -12.52
CA ARG A 191 -14.98 24.55 -12.34
C ARG A 191 -14.45 24.76 -10.94
N ALA A 192 -14.62 25.96 -10.36
CA ALA A 192 -14.23 26.23 -8.99
C ALA A 192 -14.98 25.33 -7.99
N PHE A 193 -16.27 25.07 -8.21
CA PHE A 193 -17.04 24.14 -7.39
C PHE A 193 -16.55 22.69 -7.53
N GLU A 194 -16.19 22.25 -8.74
CA GLU A 194 -15.60 20.93 -8.98
C GLU A 194 -14.27 20.79 -8.22
N GLN A 195 -13.39 21.78 -8.27
CA GLN A 195 -12.15 21.81 -7.49
C GLN A 195 -12.42 21.66 -5.99
N ALA A 196 -13.41 22.37 -5.46
CA ALA A 196 -13.79 22.29 -4.05
C ALA A 196 -14.31 20.89 -3.67
N VAL A 197 -15.06 20.22 -4.55
CA VAL A 197 -15.50 18.84 -4.32
C VAL A 197 -14.34 17.84 -4.35
N GLU A 198 -13.39 17.99 -5.26
CA GLU A 198 -12.21 17.11 -5.30
C GLU A 198 -11.31 17.34 -4.06
N GLU A 199 -11.16 18.58 -3.59
CA GLU A 199 -10.48 18.88 -2.32
C GLU A 199 -11.21 18.26 -1.13
N TRP A 200 -12.54 18.37 -1.08
CA TRP A 200 -13.38 17.75 -0.07
C TRP A 200 -13.19 16.23 -0.01
N LYS A 201 -13.12 15.54 -1.16
CA LYS A 201 -12.88 14.09 -1.21
C LYS A 201 -11.57 13.70 -0.53
N LEU A 202 -10.50 14.45 -0.78
CA LEU A 202 -9.18 14.17 -0.20
C LEU A 202 -9.16 14.43 1.31
N LEU A 203 -9.75 15.55 1.77
CA LEU A 203 -9.86 15.87 3.19
C LEU A 203 -10.69 14.82 3.94
N LYS A 204 -11.84 14.45 3.38
CA LYS A 204 -12.71 13.44 4.00
C LYS A 204 -12.08 12.04 3.96
N ALA A 205 -11.34 11.70 2.91
CA ALA A 205 -10.55 10.47 2.84
C ALA A 205 -9.48 10.42 3.94
N ALA A 206 -8.74 11.52 4.15
CA ALA A 206 -7.77 11.63 5.24
C ALA A 206 -8.44 11.48 6.62
N MET A 207 -9.59 12.13 6.85
CA MET A 207 -10.37 11.94 8.09
C MET A 207 -10.77 10.48 8.31
N LEU A 208 -11.22 9.78 7.26
CA LEU A 208 -11.58 8.35 7.36
C LEU A 208 -10.37 7.47 7.69
N MET A 209 -9.20 7.77 7.11
CA MET A 209 -7.96 7.03 7.42
C MET A 209 -7.52 7.28 8.87
N GLY A 210 -7.55 8.52 9.35
CA GLY A 210 -7.24 8.86 10.74
C GLY A 210 -8.18 8.18 11.74
N LEU A 211 -9.48 8.25 11.47
CA LEU A 211 -10.55 7.61 12.26
C LEU A 211 -10.32 6.08 12.35
N ALA A 212 -10.09 5.42 11.23
CA ALA A 212 -9.90 3.96 11.18
C ALA A 212 -8.61 3.53 11.87
N HIS A 213 -7.52 4.26 11.67
CA HIS A 213 -6.25 4.00 12.36
C HIS A 213 -6.40 4.08 13.89
N GLN A 214 -7.14 5.08 14.42
CA GLN A 214 -7.36 5.21 15.85
C GLN A 214 -8.24 4.08 16.40
N ALA A 215 -9.28 3.66 15.67
CA ALA A 215 -10.10 2.52 16.07
C ALA A 215 -9.27 1.22 16.17
N LEU A 216 -8.38 0.99 15.21
CA LEU A 216 -7.45 -0.17 15.25
C LEU A 216 -6.49 -0.08 16.43
N LYS A 217 -5.96 1.11 16.73
CA LYS A 217 -5.07 1.33 17.89
C LYS A 217 -5.78 1.01 19.21
N LEU A 218 -7.03 1.43 19.35
CA LEU A 218 -7.86 1.10 20.53
C LEU A 218 -8.09 -0.42 20.63
N ALA A 219 -8.41 -1.08 19.53
CA ALA A 219 -8.63 -2.53 19.51
C ALA A 219 -7.35 -3.32 19.80
N ALA A 220 -6.20 -2.89 19.28
CA ALA A 220 -4.90 -3.51 19.58
C ALA A 220 -4.57 -3.39 21.07
N ALA A 221 -4.70 -2.19 21.67
CA ALA A 221 -4.49 -1.96 23.10
C ALA A 221 -5.41 -2.84 23.94
N TYR A 222 -6.72 -2.81 23.65
CA TYR A 222 -7.70 -3.67 24.35
C TYR A 222 -7.34 -5.16 24.26
N SER A 223 -6.87 -5.62 23.10
CA SER A 223 -6.49 -7.03 22.89
C SER A 223 -5.24 -7.46 23.66
N CYS A 224 -4.35 -6.51 23.99
CA CYS A 224 -3.19 -6.74 24.85
C CYS A 224 -3.57 -6.90 26.32
N ASP A 225 -4.57 -6.14 26.77
CA ASP A 225 -5.00 -6.10 28.18
C ASP A 225 -6.03 -7.17 28.52
N ARG A 226 -6.96 -7.46 27.60
CA ARG A 226 -8.04 -8.41 27.81
C ARG A 226 -7.54 -9.84 27.86
N GLN A 227 -7.80 -10.52 28.98
CA GLN A 227 -7.42 -11.93 29.18
C GLN A 227 -8.61 -12.87 28.96
N GLN A 228 -8.43 -13.91 28.16
CA GLN A 228 -9.34 -15.06 28.02
C GLN A 228 -8.51 -16.33 27.73
N PHE A 229 -9.00 -17.50 28.15
CA PHE A 229 -8.29 -18.76 27.97
C PHE A 229 -6.85 -18.74 28.51
N GLY A 230 -6.62 -18.01 29.61
CA GLY A 230 -5.33 -17.93 30.29
C GLY A 230 -4.28 -17.02 29.69
N ARG A 231 -4.61 -16.24 28.66
CA ARG A 231 -3.68 -15.29 28.01
C ARG A 231 -4.41 -14.08 27.41
N ALA A 232 -3.65 -13.04 27.05
CA ALA A 232 -4.16 -11.90 26.32
C ALA A 232 -4.80 -12.35 24.99
N ILE A 233 -5.99 -11.79 24.66
CA ILE A 233 -6.71 -12.19 23.44
C ILE A 233 -5.93 -11.87 22.17
N GLY A 234 -5.09 -10.83 22.18
CA GLY A 234 -4.19 -10.47 21.08
C GLY A 234 -3.14 -11.54 20.77
N GLY A 235 -2.91 -12.51 21.65
CA GLY A 235 -2.08 -13.68 21.39
C GLY A 235 -2.77 -14.77 20.55
N PHE A 236 -4.04 -14.59 20.17
CA PHE A 236 -4.75 -15.51 19.26
C PHE A 236 -4.73 -14.96 17.84
N GLN A 237 -4.34 -15.78 16.86
CA GLN A 237 -4.31 -15.41 15.44
C GLN A 237 -5.67 -14.93 14.92
N GLY A 238 -6.77 -15.51 15.43
CA GLY A 238 -8.13 -15.09 15.09
C GLY A 238 -8.47 -13.64 15.47
N ILE A 239 -7.69 -13.02 16.37
CA ILE A 239 -7.79 -11.59 16.74
C ILE A 239 -6.69 -10.77 16.06
N ALA A 240 -5.44 -11.25 16.12
CA ALA A 240 -4.28 -10.53 15.62
C ALA A 240 -4.29 -10.36 14.10
N HIS A 241 -4.63 -11.40 13.34
CA HIS A 241 -4.55 -11.40 11.88
C HIS A 241 -5.55 -10.43 11.21
N PRO A 242 -6.86 -10.42 11.59
CA PRO A 242 -7.79 -9.42 11.04
C PRO A 242 -7.38 -7.97 11.31
N LEU A 243 -6.78 -7.67 12.47
CA LEU A 243 -6.27 -6.34 12.79
C LEU A 243 -5.05 -5.98 11.94
N ALA A 244 -4.17 -6.95 11.64
CA ALA A 244 -3.03 -6.77 10.75
C ALA A 244 -3.46 -6.50 9.29
N ASP A 245 -4.46 -7.23 8.78
CA ASP A 245 -5.06 -6.98 7.48
C ASP A 245 -5.65 -5.57 7.40
N ALA A 246 -6.45 -5.20 8.40
CA ALA A 246 -7.09 -3.89 8.46
C ALA A 246 -6.07 -2.74 8.53
N LEU A 247 -5.00 -2.89 9.33
CA LEU A 247 -3.93 -1.89 9.38
C LEU A 247 -3.24 -1.74 8.02
N THR A 248 -2.95 -2.84 7.34
CA THR A 248 -2.31 -2.83 6.02
C THR A 248 -3.17 -2.08 4.99
N GLU A 249 -4.50 -2.28 4.99
CA GLU A 249 -5.43 -1.57 4.13
C GLU A 249 -5.50 -0.06 4.43
N ILE A 250 -5.44 0.33 5.71
CA ILE A 250 -5.45 1.75 6.12
C ILE A 250 -4.14 2.44 5.73
N GLU A 251 -3.01 1.81 5.97
CA GLU A 251 -1.69 2.31 5.56
C GLU A 251 -1.61 2.51 4.04
N GLY A 252 -2.14 1.56 3.26
CA GLY A 252 -2.28 1.72 1.81
C GLY A 252 -3.19 2.88 1.41
N GLY A 253 -4.29 3.10 2.14
CA GLY A 253 -5.19 4.24 1.93
C GLY A 253 -4.55 5.59 2.22
N GLN A 254 -3.77 5.70 3.28
CA GLN A 254 -3.02 6.92 3.61
C GLN A 254 -2.00 7.27 2.51
N LEU A 255 -1.29 6.26 1.98
CA LEU A 255 -0.38 6.45 0.86
C LEU A 255 -1.12 6.93 -0.39
N LEU A 256 -2.25 6.33 -0.72
CA LEU A 256 -3.05 6.68 -1.89
C LEU A 256 -3.57 8.13 -1.83
N VAL A 257 -4.00 8.61 -0.65
CA VAL A 257 -4.40 10.01 -0.44
C VAL A 257 -3.22 10.97 -0.70
N ARG A 258 -2.04 10.66 -0.16
CA ARG A 258 -0.82 11.46 -0.36
C ARG A 258 -0.33 11.39 -1.79
N HIS A 259 -0.43 10.23 -2.45
CA HIS A 259 -0.10 10.04 -3.85
C HIS A 259 -0.98 10.92 -4.75
N ALA A 260 -2.28 11.00 -4.48
CA ALA A 260 -3.18 11.87 -5.23
C ALA A 260 -2.76 13.35 -5.16
N VAL A 261 -2.38 13.86 -3.98
CA VAL A 261 -1.91 15.25 -3.81
C VAL A 261 -0.59 15.48 -4.56
N TRP A 262 0.36 14.57 -4.45
CA TRP A 262 1.62 14.64 -5.21
C TRP A 262 1.37 14.64 -6.72
N SER A 263 0.47 13.76 -7.18
CA SER A 263 0.13 13.64 -8.60
C SER A 263 -0.51 14.93 -9.15
N ILE A 264 -1.37 15.59 -8.36
CA ILE A 264 -1.91 16.91 -8.70
C ILE A 264 -0.79 17.96 -8.80
N ALA A 265 0.08 18.05 -7.79
CA ALA A 265 1.20 18.99 -7.77
C ALA A 265 2.14 18.81 -8.97
N ARG A 266 2.35 17.57 -9.42
CA ARG A 266 3.19 17.21 -10.57
C ARG A 266 2.44 17.18 -11.90
N GLN A 267 1.13 17.51 -11.90
CA GLN A 267 0.27 17.50 -13.09
C GLN A 267 0.32 16.17 -13.85
N GLN A 268 0.34 15.04 -13.08
CA GLN A 268 0.35 13.72 -13.67
C GLN A 268 -0.99 13.42 -14.35
N PRO A 269 -1.02 12.67 -15.46
CA PRO A 269 -2.25 12.41 -16.21
C PRO A 269 -3.29 11.61 -15.44
N ASP A 270 -2.90 10.86 -14.42
CA ASP A 270 -3.78 10.04 -13.57
C ASP A 270 -4.27 10.75 -12.29
N ALA A 271 -3.87 12.00 -12.06
CA ALA A 271 -4.17 12.74 -10.83
C ALA A 271 -5.67 12.73 -10.47
N ALA A 272 -6.55 12.99 -11.44
CA ALA A 272 -7.98 12.97 -11.22
C ALA A 272 -8.51 11.56 -10.85
N ALA A 273 -7.95 10.51 -11.47
CA ALA A 273 -8.30 9.15 -11.15
C ALA A 273 -7.86 8.77 -9.73
N LEU A 274 -6.66 9.19 -9.32
CA LEU A 274 -6.13 8.97 -7.97
C LEU A 274 -6.99 9.61 -6.88
N VAL A 275 -7.57 10.79 -7.11
CA VAL A 275 -8.54 11.39 -6.16
C VAL A 275 -9.77 10.50 -5.96
N SER A 276 -10.34 9.97 -7.05
CA SER A 276 -11.46 9.03 -6.97
C SER A 276 -11.07 7.71 -6.34
N MET A 277 -9.89 7.18 -6.64
CA MET A 277 -9.36 5.96 -6.04
C MET A 277 -9.19 6.13 -4.53
N ALA A 278 -8.59 7.25 -4.09
CA ALA A 278 -8.38 7.58 -2.68
C ALA A 278 -9.71 7.68 -1.92
N TRP A 279 -10.70 8.36 -2.48
CA TRP A 279 -12.02 8.47 -1.88
C TRP A 279 -12.71 7.11 -1.78
N TRP A 280 -12.77 6.36 -2.89
CA TRP A 280 -13.41 5.04 -2.88
C TRP A 280 -12.75 4.10 -1.87
N TRP A 281 -11.41 3.96 -1.93
CA TRP A 281 -10.69 3.06 -1.04
C TRP A 281 -10.87 3.43 0.42
N SER A 282 -10.76 4.72 0.76
CA SER A 282 -10.92 5.18 2.14
C SER A 282 -12.30 4.86 2.71
N THR A 283 -13.37 4.99 1.92
CA THR A 283 -14.72 4.64 2.38
C THR A 283 -14.88 3.13 2.63
N GLN A 284 -14.26 2.28 1.81
CA GLN A 284 -14.36 0.82 1.94
C GLN A 284 -13.48 0.30 3.07
N SER A 285 -12.21 0.69 3.11
CA SER A 285 -11.25 0.20 4.08
C SER A 285 -11.53 0.70 5.49
N ALA A 286 -11.92 1.96 5.67
CA ALA A 286 -12.33 2.47 6.98
C ALA A 286 -13.53 1.68 7.55
N GLY A 287 -14.53 1.40 6.73
CA GLY A 287 -15.69 0.60 7.15
C GLY A 287 -15.30 -0.80 7.64
N ARG A 288 -14.42 -1.50 6.90
CA ARG A 288 -13.90 -2.82 7.30
C ARG A 288 -13.05 -2.75 8.56
N ALA A 289 -12.14 -1.78 8.63
CA ALA A 289 -11.22 -1.63 9.77
C ALA A 289 -11.96 -1.36 11.08
N VAL A 290 -12.94 -0.44 11.07
CA VAL A 290 -13.70 -0.13 12.29
C VAL A 290 -14.65 -1.27 12.69
N ALA A 291 -15.18 -2.04 11.72
CA ALA A 291 -15.95 -3.25 12.01
C ALA A 291 -15.08 -4.31 12.70
N CYS A 292 -13.85 -4.52 12.21
CA CYS A 292 -12.87 -5.41 12.79
C CYS A 292 -12.48 -4.95 14.22
N ALA A 293 -12.22 -3.64 14.39
CA ALA A 293 -11.92 -3.05 15.68
C ALA A 293 -13.06 -3.27 16.69
N LEU A 294 -14.29 -2.94 16.31
CA LEU A 294 -15.47 -3.13 17.16
C LEU A 294 -15.67 -4.59 17.54
N HIS A 295 -15.54 -5.51 16.57
CA HIS A 295 -15.65 -6.95 16.79
C HIS A 295 -14.63 -7.46 17.85
N THR A 296 -13.42 -6.91 17.86
CA THR A 296 -12.36 -7.25 18.82
C THR A 296 -12.78 -6.99 20.28
N PHE A 297 -13.61 -5.95 20.53
CA PHE A 297 -14.18 -5.68 21.86
C PHE A 297 -15.28 -6.68 22.27
N GLY A 298 -15.78 -7.51 21.33
CA GLY A 298 -16.88 -8.42 21.59
C GLY A 298 -18.16 -7.67 22.04
N GLY A 299 -18.88 -8.17 23.04
CA GLY A 299 -20.10 -7.56 23.54
C GLY A 299 -19.92 -6.11 24.02
N TYR A 300 -18.74 -5.74 24.50
CA TYR A 300 -18.44 -4.35 24.88
C TYR A 300 -18.42 -3.40 23.68
N GLY A 301 -18.02 -3.88 22.49
CA GLY A 301 -17.97 -3.05 21.29
C GLY A 301 -19.31 -2.49 20.85
N VAL A 302 -20.42 -3.17 21.18
CA VAL A 302 -21.79 -2.72 20.85
C VAL A 302 -22.43 -1.89 21.98
N SER A 303 -21.76 -1.76 23.12
CA SER A 303 -22.22 -0.89 24.21
C SER A 303 -21.93 0.58 23.90
N LEU A 304 -22.89 1.46 24.15
CA LEU A 304 -22.72 2.91 24.00
C LEU A 304 -21.72 3.51 24.99
N GLU A 305 -21.37 2.79 26.04
CA GLU A 305 -20.37 3.22 27.06
C GLU A 305 -18.94 3.16 26.49
N TYR A 306 -18.68 2.29 25.51
CA TYR A 306 -17.36 2.16 24.87
C TYR A 306 -17.22 3.10 23.67
N ASP A 307 -16.02 3.62 23.45
CA ASP A 307 -15.76 4.63 22.42
C ASP A 307 -15.75 4.08 21.00
N VAL A 308 -15.41 2.79 20.81
CA VAL A 308 -15.22 2.19 19.49
C VAL A 308 -16.47 2.28 18.61
N GLN A 309 -17.68 2.30 19.19
CA GLN A 309 -18.92 2.44 18.44
C GLN A 309 -19.09 3.85 17.81
N LEU A 310 -18.45 4.89 18.37
CA LEU A 310 -18.43 6.22 17.79
C LEU A 310 -17.72 6.21 16.44
N TYR A 311 -16.56 5.52 16.37
CA TYR A 311 -15.81 5.33 15.14
C TYR A 311 -16.60 4.53 14.10
N TYR A 312 -17.28 3.45 14.53
CA TYR A 312 -18.06 2.59 13.64
C TYR A 312 -19.20 3.33 12.95
N ARG A 313 -19.95 4.14 13.69
CA ARG A 313 -21.07 4.93 13.16
C ARG A 313 -20.56 5.99 12.17
N ARG A 314 -19.54 6.76 12.56
CA ARG A 314 -19.01 7.87 11.74
C ARG A 314 -18.29 7.39 10.49
N ALA A 315 -17.54 6.30 10.53
CA ALA A 315 -16.90 5.74 9.32
C ALA A 315 -17.91 5.46 8.21
N LYS A 316 -19.07 4.91 8.56
CA LYS A 316 -20.12 4.65 7.58
C LYS A 316 -20.84 5.93 7.17
N ALA A 317 -21.21 6.78 8.11
CA ALA A 317 -21.93 8.03 7.85
C ALA A 317 -21.14 8.96 6.92
N TRP A 318 -19.87 9.21 7.23
CA TRP A 318 -19.01 10.08 6.42
C TRP A 318 -18.77 9.55 5.01
N GLY A 319 -18.65 8.23 4.86
CA GLY A 319 -18.49 7.59 3.54
C GLY A 319 -19.70 7.75 2.61
N MET A 320 -20.88 8.07 3.14
CA MET A 320 -22.12 8.21 2.36
C MET A 320 -22.47 9.67 2.00
N LEU A 321 -21.74 10.66 2.48
CA LEU A 321 -22.07 12.08 2.26
C LEU A 321 -22.07 12.48 0.77
N ASN A 322 -21.34 11.76 -0.09
CA ASN A 322 -21.33 11.97 -1.54
C ASN A 322 -22.18 10.92 -2.30
N GLY A 323 -23.15 10.28 -1.63
CA GLY A 323 -23.98 9.22 -2.19
C GLY A 323 -23.37 7.83 -2.07
N ASP A 324 -23.74 6.92 -2.97
CA ASP A 324 -23.21 5.55 -2.98
C ASP A 324 -21.72 5.54 -3.36
N PRO A 325 -20.81 5.12 -2.44
CA PRO A 325 -19.39 5.08 -2.73
C PRO A 325 -19.00 4.18 -3.90
N GLN A 326 -19.80 3.17 -4.24
CA GLN A 326 -19.50 2.26 -5.36
C GLN A 326 -19.55 2.98 -6.72
N LEU A 327 -20.34 4.06 -6.83
CA LEU A 327 -20.38 4.89 -8.04
C LEU A 327 -19.06 5.63 -8.30
N GLU A 328 -18.16 5.70 -7.31
CA GLU A 328 -16.85 6.31 -7.50
C GLU A 328 -15.93 5.44 -8.40
N LEU A 329 -16.14 4.12 -8.45
CA LEU A 329 -15.45 3.27 -9.41
C LEU A 329 -15.81 3.58 -10.87
N ASP A 330 -17.05 4.02 -11.13
CA ASP A 330 -17.44 4.50 -12.47
C ASP A 330 -16.67 5.77 -12.84
N ARG A 331 -16.43 6.65 -11.85
CA ARG A 331 -15.60 7.85 -12.04
C ARG A 331 -14.12 7.50 -12.23
N VAL A 332 -13.59 6.54 -11.49
CA VAL A 332 -12.23 6.02 -11.72
C VAL A 332 -12.10 5.54 -13.16
N ALA A 333 -13.03 4.72 -13.63
CA ALA A 333 -13.02 4.19 -14.99
C ALA A 333 -13.09 5.29 -16.04
N ALA A 334 -14.01 6.25 -15.87
CA ALA A 334 -14.16 7.39 -16.79
C ALA A 334 -12.87 8.25 -16.84
N ARG A 335 -12.25 8.48 -15.69
CA ARG A 335 -11.03 9.29 -15.57
C ARG A 335 -9.79 8.59 -16.14
N LEU A 336 -9.75 7.25 -16.13
CA LEU A 336 -8.64 6.48 -16.69
C LEU A 336 -8.78 6.22 -18.21
N TRP A 337 -10.01 6.03 -18.70
CA TRP A 337 -10.20 5.43 -20.02
C TRP A 337 -11.16 6.17 -20.96
N SER A 338 -11.80 7.26 -20.52
CA SER A 338 -12.67 8.03 -21.41
C SER A 338 -11.91 9.21 -22.03
N ASP A 339 -11.87 9.26 -23.35
CA ASP A 339 -11.28 10.37 -24.09
C ASP A 339 -11.98 11.70 -23.76
N GLY A 340 -11.19 12.75 -23.51
CA GLY A 340 -11.70 14.09 -23.29
C GLY A 340 -12.38 14.35 -21.94
N HIS A 341 -12.35 13.38 -21.01
CA HIS A 341 -12.86 13.58 -19.65
C HIS A 341 -11.87 14.42 -18.84
N THR A 342 -12.15 15.71 -18.69
CA THR A 342 -11.35 16.62 -17.88
C THR A 342 -12.06 16.95 -16.58
N VAL A 343 -11.34 16.92 -15.47
CA VAL A 343 -11.81 17.28 -14.13
C VAL A 343 -10.98 18.45 -13.64
N ALA A 344 -11.64 19.48 -13.12
CA ALA A 344 -10.95 20.58 -12.48
C ALA A 344 -10.41 20.13 -11.12
N LEU A 345 -9.09 20.10 -10.98
CA LEU A 345 -8.40 19.71 -9.75
C LEU A 345 -8.04 20.95 -8.92
N PRO A 346 -8.05 20.83 -7.57
CA PRO A 346 -7.67 21.93 -6.69
C PRO A 346 -6.17 22.27 -6.85
N ASP A 347 -5.83 23.52 -6.63
CA ASP A 347 -4.46 23.89 -6.36
C ASP A 347 -4.04 23.36 -4.98
N VAL A 348 -2.95 22.63 -4.93
CA VAL A 348 -2.48 21.92 -3.73
C VAL A 348 -1.35 22.66 -2.99
N GLY A 349 -0.85 23.77 -3.57
CA GLY A 349 0.32 24.47 -3.04
C GLY A 349 1.62 23.69 -3.25
N GLU A 350 2.64 24.04 -2.48
CA GLU A 350 3.91 23.32 -2.51
C GLU A 350 3.78 21.96 -1.82
N VAL A 351 4.31 20.92 -2.46
CA VAL A 351 4.27 19.56 -1.97
C VAL A 351 5.69 18.98 -1.92
N ASN A 352 6.16 18.70 -0.71
CA ASN A 352 7.49 18.14 -0.45
C ASN A 352 7.55 16.61 -0.57
N LEU A 353 6.40 15.95 -0.80
CA LEU A 353 6.34 14.51 -1.05
C LEU A 353 6.88 14.19 -2.45
N GLU A 354 7.38 12.96 -2.61
CA GLU A 354 7.83 12.41 -3.90
C GLU A 354 7.44 10.94 -4.00
N PHE A 355 6.62 10.58 -4.97
CA PHE A 355 6.21 9.20 -5.28
C PHE A 355 6.98 8.60 -6.47
N GLY A 356 7.75 9.38 -7.20
CA GLY A 356 8.67 8.91 -8.23
C GLY A 356 10.00 8.41 -7.66
N HIS A 357 10.82 7.83 -8.53
CA HIS A 357 12.17 7.34 -8.16
C HIS A 357 13.24 8.43 -8.11
N GLY A 358 12.91 9.62 -8.58
CA GLY A 358 13.82 10.76 -8.67
C GLY A 358 14.64 10.81 -9.98
N PRO A 359 15.29 11.96 -10.27
CA PRO A 359 15.93 12.19 -11.57
C PRO A 359 17.14 11.29 -11.83
N GLN A 360 17.88 10.90 -10.79
CA GLN A 360 19.04 10.02 -10.92
C GLN A 360 18.60 8.61 -11.34
N ALA A 361 17.58 8.07 -10.72
CA ALA A 361 17.02 6.77 -11.08
C ALA A 361 16.39 6.78 -12.49
N ALA A 362 15.77 7.89 -12.90
CA ALA A 362 15.26 8.06 -14.26
C ALA A 362 16.36 8.01 -15.33
N LEU A 363 17.50 8.66 -15.09
CA LEU A 363 18.69 8.58 -15.96
C LEU A 363 19.25 7.16 -16.03
N PHE A 364 19.29 6.46 -14.89
CA PHE A 364 19.74 5.07 -14.86
C PHE A 364 18.77 4.14 -15.59
N ALA A 365 17.47 4.32 -15.45
CA ALA A 365 16.47 3.58 -16.22
C ALA A 365 16.66 3.76 -17.74
N GLU A 366 17.03 4.95 -18.21
CA GLU A 366 17.28 5.18 -19.63
C GLU A 366 18.57 4.47 -20.11
N GLU A 367 19.61 4.42 -19.30
CA GLU A 367 20.79 3.59 -19.56
C GLU A 367 20.41 2.11 -19.75
N VAL A 368 19.57 1.58 -18.83
CA VAL A 368 19.08 0.20 -18.90
C VAL A 368 18.23 -0.04 -20.15
N ARG A 369 17.34 0.89 -20.50
CA ARG A 369 16.55 0.81 -21.75
C ARG A 369 17.43 0.80 -22.98
N ALA A 370 18.48 1.61 -23.01
CA ALA A 370 19.44 1.63 -24.12
C ALA A 370 20.15 0.29 -24.26
N PHE A 371 20.54 -0.35 -23.16
CA PHE A 371 21.10 -1.69 -23.15
C PHE A 371 20.14 -2.71 -23.77
N PHE A 372 18.88 -2.73 -23.33
CA PHE A 372 17.87 -3.67 -23.86
C PHE A 372 17.59 -3.43 -25.34
N ARG A 373 17.49 -2.18 -25.81
CA ARG A 373 17.33 -1.87 -27.24
C ARG A 373 18.46 -2.43 -28.10
N THR A 374 19.68 -2.46 -27.56
CA THR A 374 20.87 -2.92 -28.28
C THR A 374 21.03 -4.43 -28.25
N HIS A 375 20.73 -5.07 -27.13
CA HIS A 375 21.16 -6.44 -26.87
C HIS A 375 20.00 -7.47 -26.78
N LEU A 376 18.75 -7.06 -26.59
CA LEU A 376 17.62 -7.98 -26.52
C LEU A 376 17.13 -8.33 -27.92
N THR A 377 17.69 -9.41 -28.49
CA THR A 377 17.29 -9.95 -29.82
C THR A 377 15.95 -10.69 -29.74
N GLU A 378 15.32 -10.96 -30.90
CA GLU A 378 14.09 -11.77 -30.97
C GLU A 378 14.31 -13.19 -30.43
N GLU A 379 15.50 -13.77 -30.66
CA GLU A 379 15.86 -15.06 -30.12
C GLU A 379 15.91 -15.04 -28.59
N LEU A 380 16.50 -13.99 -27.97
CA LEU A 380 16.59 -13.86 -26.55
C LEU A 380 15.21 -13.62 -25.90
N LYS A 381 14.28 -12.98 -26.59
CA LYS A 381 12.91 -12.79 -26.08
C LYS A 381 12.18 -14.09 -25.79
N ALA A 382 12.54 -15.18 -26.47
CA ALA A 382 11.98 -16.50 -26.18
C ALA A 382 12.33 -17.01 -24.76
N HIS A 383 13.38 -16.47 -24.15
CA HIS A 383 13.80 -16.79 -22.77
C HIS A 383 13.23 -15.82 -21.73
N ALA A 384 12.47 -14.80 -22.15
CA ALA A 384 11.86 -13.81 -21.27
C ALA A 384 10.55 -14.34 -20.68
N HIS A 385 10.63 -15.35 -19.80
CA HIS A 385 9.46 -15.91 -19.14
C HIS A 385 9.72 -16.22 -17.66
N HIS A 386 8.66 -16.53 -16.92
CA HIS A 386 8.67 -16.64 -15.46
C HIS A 386 9.33 -17.90 -14.90
N SER A 387 9.60 -18.92 -15.72
CA SER A 387 10.19 -20.17 -15.24
C SER A 387 11.72 -20.11 -15.18
N VAL A 388 12.32 -21.01 -14.43
CA VAL A 388 13.78 -21.16 -14.34
C VAL A 388 14.38 -21.49 -15.70
N ASP A 389 13.65 -22.20 -16.55
CA ASP A 389 14.09 -22.55 -17.91
C ASP A 389 14.24 -21.31 -18.82
N GLY A 390 13.68 -20.15 -18.42
CA GLY A 390 13.89 -18.85 -19.07
C GLY A 390 15.27 -18.23 -18.84
N TYR A 391 16.10 -18.79 -17.96
CA TYR A 391 17.45 -18.30 -17.72
C TYR A 391 18.34 -18.45 -18.96
N HIS A 392 19.09 -17.37 -19.27
CA HIS A 392 20.05 -17.37 -20.37
C HIS A 392 21.41 -16.87 -19.90
N ALA A 393 22.38 -17.80 -19.78
CA ALA A 393 23.71 -17.53 -19.24
C ALA A 393 24.48 -16.44 -20.02
N GLY A 394 24.39 -16.45 -21.37
CA GLY A 394 25.04 -15.43 -22.21
C GLY A 394 24.53 -14.02 -21.95
N PHE A 395 23.20 -13.84 -21.84
CA PHE A 395 22.60 -12.53 -21.56
C PHE A 395 22.92 -12.06 -20.13
N ASN A 396 22.97 -13.00 -19.17
CA ASN A 396 23.36 -12.70 -17.80
C ASN A 396 24.80 -12.15 -17.71
N ARG A 397 25.74 -12.74 -18.49
CA ARG A 397 27.12 -12.22 -18.61
C ARG A 397 27.16 -10.84 -19.28
N MET A 398 26.37 -10.62 -20.34
CA MET A 398 26.28 -9.30 -20.97
C MET A 398 25.77 -8.23 -20.02
N LEU A 399 24.80 -8.55 -19.12
CA LEU A 399 24.36 -7.67 -18.05
C LEU A 399 25.48 -7.39 -17.03
N ALA A 400 26.28 -8.41 -16.69
CA ALA A 400 27.43 -8.26 -15.79
C ALA A 400 28.50 -7.35 -16.41
N ASP A 401 28.88 -7.58 -17.67
CA ASP A 401 29.85 -6.79 -18.42
C ASP A 401 29.45 -5.31 -18.53
N ALA A 402 28.13 -5.05 -18.61
CA ALA A 402 27.55 -3.71 -18.61
C ALA A 402 27.41 -3.11 -17.18
N GLY A 403 27.76 -3.86 -16.13
CA GLY A 403 27.55 -3.45 -14.73
C GLY A 403 26.08 -3.32 -14.33
N LEU A 404 25.18 -4.07 -15.01
CA LEU A 404 23.73 -4.04 -14.80
C LEU A 404 23.19 -5.28 -14.07
N LEU A 405 24.03 -6.27 -13.75
CA LEU A 405 23.60 -7.49 -13.06
C LEU A 405 23.35 -7.23 -11.57
N PHE A 406 24.34 -6.66 -10.89
CA PHE A 406 24.29 -6.27 -9.46
C PHE A 406 24.79 -4.83 -9.25
N PRO A 407 24.18 -3.83 -9.87
CA PRO A 407 24.69 -2.45 -9.86
C PRO A 407 24.69 -1.81 -8.46
N HIS A 408 23.92 -2.32 -7.51
CA HIS A 408 23.86 -1.81 -6.13
C HIS A 408 24.98 -2.33 -5.22
N TRP A 409 25.76 -3.34 -5.67
CA TRP A 409 26.88 -3.80 -4.85
C TRP A 409 27.97 -2.74 -4.71
N PRO A 410 28.77 -2.79 -3.63
CA PRO A 410 29.98 -1.98 -3.50
C PRO A 410 30.93 -2.19 -4.67
N ALA A 411 31.67 -1.13 -5.05
CA ALA A 411 32.61 -1.20 -6.19
C ALA A 411 33.72 -2.26 -6.00
N GLU A 412 34.13 -2.51 -4.77
CA GLU A 412 35.12 -3.55 -4.43
C GLU A 412 34.66 -4.96 -4.78
N PHE A 413 33.33 -5.19 -4.88
CA PHE A 413 32.72 -6.46 -5.28
C PHE A 413 32.14 -6.41 -6.70
N GLY A 414 32.56 -5.45 -7.53
CA GLY A 414 32.15 -5.35 -8.93
C GLY A 414 30.83 -4.62 -9.19
N GLY A 415 30.23 -3.99 -8.17
CA GLY A 415 29.04 -3.17 -8.32
C GLY A 415 29.35 -1.70 -8.66
N ARG A 416 28.28 -0.88 -8.70
CA ARG A 416 28.33 0.56 -9.02
C ARG A 416 27.82 1.44 -7.89
N GLY A 417 27.51 0.87 -6.72
CA GLY A 417 26.96 1.56 -5.56
C GLY A 417 25.61 2.22 -5.80
N LYS A 418 24.79 1.66 -6.71
CA LYS A 418 23.45 2.18 -7.02
C LYS A 418 22.52 2.02 -5.81
N ASN A 419 21.68 3.03 -5.59
CA ASN A 419 20.74 3.02 -4.47
C ASN A 419 19.48 2.18 -4.78
N ALA A 420 18.63 2.02 -3.78
CA ALA A 420 17.43 1.17 -3.89
C ALA A 420 16.40 1.72 -4.91
N PHE A 421 16.32 3.04 -5.13
CA PHE A 421 15.45 3.62 -6.15
C PHE A 421 16.01 3.43 -7.57
N ASP A 422 17.34 3.48 -7.74
CA ASP A 422 17.97 3.07 -9.00
C ASP A 422 17.61 1.60 -9.33
N MET A 423 17.62 0.72 -8.32
CA MET A 423 17.25 -0.69 -8.50
C MET A 423 15.76 -0.88 -8.83
N ALA A 424 14.86 -0.11 -8.23
CA ALA A 424 13.45 -0.14 -8.57
C ALA A 424 13.22 0.31 -10.03
N ALA A 425 13.89 1.38 -10.45
CA ALA A 425 13.82 1.87 -11.83
C ALA A 425 14.41 0.88 -12.85
N LEU A 426 15.53 0.21 -12.52
CA LEU A 426 16.07 -0.90 -13.32
C LEU A 426 15.05 -2.03 -13.46
N GLN A 427 14.44 -2.45 -12.34
CA GLN A 427 13.48 -3.54 -12.32
C GLN A 427 12.27 -3.23 -13.21
N GLU A 428 11.74 -2.01 -13.21
CA GLU A 428 10.66 -1.59 -14.10
C GLU A 428 11.01 -1.72 -15.59
N VAL A 429 12.27 -1.47 -15.96
CA VAL A 429 12.73 -1.67 -17.35
C VAL A 429 12.76 -3.15 -17.71
N PHE A 430 13.22 -4.02 -16.80
CA PHE A 430 13.19 -5.48 -17.01
C PHE A 430 11.75 -5.97 -17.20
N GLU A 431 10.81 -5.48 -16.38
CA GLU A 431 9.37 -5.78 -16.48
C GLU A 431 8.77 -5.33 -17.83
N ALA A 432 9.12 -4.12 -18.27
CA ALA A 432 8.65 -3.59 -19.56
C ALA A 432 9.07 -4.45 -20.76
N HIS A 433 10.21 -5.15 -20.63
CA HIS A 433 10.71 -6.09 -21.62
C HIS A 433 10.33 -7.55 -21.35
N ASN A 434 9.52 -7.83 -20.32
CA ASN A 434 9.15 -9.16 -19.85
C ASN A 434 10.36 -10.06 -19.51
N TRP A 435 11.51 -9.45 -19.19
CA TRP A 435 12.71 -10.21 -18.83
C TRP A 435 12.66 -10.61 -17.36
N GLN A 436 12.45 -11.90 -17.10
CA GLN A 436 12.37 -12.43 -15.75
C GLN A 436 13.76 -12.63 -15.14
N ARG A 437 13.90 -12.32 -13.85
CA ARG A 437 15.18 -12.36 -13.12
C ARG A 437 15.14 -13.39 -11.99
N ILE A 438 14.67 -14.62 -12.28
CA ILE A 438 14.39 -15.64 -11.24
C ILE A 438 15.64 -15.97 -10.42
N THR A 439 16.79 -16.16 -11.07
CA THR A 439 18.05 -16.55 -10.40
C THR A 439 18.78 -15.36 -9.76
N THR A 440 18.65 -14.16 -10.33
CA THR A 440 19.41 -12.98 -9.92
C THR A 440 19.05 -12.51 -8.48
N PRO A 441 17.79 -12.40 -8.05
CA PRO A 441 17.45 -12.01 -6.68
C PRO A 441 17.97 -13.00 -5.65
N ILE A 442 17.91 -14.31 -5.92
CA ILE A 442 18.40 -15.36 -5.01
C ILE A 442 19.92 -15.25 -4.87
N THR A 443 20.65 -15.17 -5.99
CA THR A 443 22.11 -15.02 -5.98
C THR A 443 22.53 -13.73 -5.26
N ASN A 444 21.78 -12.62 -5.48
CA ASN A 444 22.01 -11.37 -4.79
C ASN A 444 21.85 -11.48 -3.27
N GLN A 445 20.79 -12.13 -2.81
CA GLN A 445 20.54 -12.36 -1.38
C GLN A 445 21.69 -13.15 -0.74
N VAL A 446 22.09 -14.25 -1.37
CA VAL A 446 23.21 -15.08 -0.91
C VAL A 446 24.52 -14.27 -0.87
N ALA A 447 24.82 -13.53 -1.95
CA ALA A 447 26.04 -12.72 -2.03
C ALA A 447 26.13 -11.65 -0.94
N GLN A 448 25.03 -10.94 -0.63
CA GLN A 448 25.02 -9.95 0.45
C GLN A 448 25.31 -10.58 1.83
N ILE A 449 24.82 -11.79 2.07
CA ILE A 449 25.11 -12.54 3.28
C ILE A 449 26.58 -13.02 3.30
N VAL A 450 27.10 -13.50 2.17
CA VAL A 450 28.51 -13.88 2.00
C VAL A 450 29.42 -12.67 2.27
N MET A 451 29.14 -11.49 1.69
CA MET A 451 29.90 -10.26 1.96
C MET A 451 29.99 -9.94 3.45
N ARG A 452 28.93 -10.22 4.21
CA ARG A 452 28.82 -9.85 5.62
C ARG A 452 29.41 -10.89 6.58
N PHE A 453 29.22 -12.20 6.31
CA PHE A 453 29.44 -13.26 7.29
C PHE A 453 30.44 -14.35 6.86
N ALA A 454 30.81 -14.46 5.57
CA ALA A 454 31.72 -15.50 5.12
C ALA A 454 33.21 -15.12 5.37
N SER A 455 34.07 -16.15 5.32
CA SER A 455 35.53 -15.96 5.35
C SER A 455 36.03 -15.20 4.11
N ASP A 456 37.20 -14.59 4.20
CA ASP A 456 37.78 -13.85 3.07
C ASP A 456 38.11 -14.78 1.87
N ASP A 457 38.47 -16.04 2.14
CA ASP A 457 38.70 -17.05 1.10
C ASP A 457 37.43 -17.31 0.28
N VAL A 458 36.25 -17.49 0.93
CA VAL A 458 34.96 -17.69 0.26
C VAL A 458 34.52 -16.45 -0.47
N LYS A 459 34.72 -15.25 0.13
CA LYS A 459 34.45 -13.99 -0.56
C LYS A 459 35.26 -13.86 -1.84
N ALA A 460 36.57 -14.15 -1.78
CA ALA A 460 37.47 -14.08 -2.93
C ALA A 460 37.15 -15.12 -4.01
N GLU A 461 36.61 -16.27 -3.64
CA GLU A 461 36.20 -17.33 -4.56
C GLU A 461 34.85 -17.04 -5.21
N ALA A 462 33.81 -16.76 -4.42
CA ALA A 462 32.43 -16.77 -4.89
C ALA A 462 31.96 -15.41 -5.45
N LEU A 463 32.34 -14.29 -4.80
CA LEU A 463 31.79 -12.98 -5.19
C LEU A 463 32.18 -12.53 -6.59
N PRO A 464 33.44 -12.70 -7.06
CA PRO A 464 33.79 -12.37 -8.46
C PRO A 464 33.01 -13.21 -9.47
N ARG A 465 32.76 -14.49 -9.20
CA ARG A 465 32.02 -15.40 -10.08
C ARG A 465 30.52 -15.01 -10.14
N PHE A 466 29.95 -14.56 -8.99
CA PHE A 466 28.59 -14.01 -9.00
C PHE A 466 28.53 -12.68 -9.76
N ALA A 467 29.49 -11.76 -9.50
CA ALA A 467 29.55 -10.46 -10.15
C ALA A 467 29.67 -10.54 -11.69
N SER A 468 30.45 -11.51 -12.20
CA SER A 468 30.62 -11.76 -13.63
C SER A 468 29.43 -12.52 -14.28
N GLY A 469 28.48 -12.98 -13.48
CA GLY A 469 27.38 -13.81 -13.95
C GLY A 469 27.78 -15.23 -14.37
N GLU A 470 28.99 -15.69 -13.97
CA GLU A 470 29.49 -17.05 -14.24
C GLU A 470 28.91 -18.07 -13.28
N ALA A 471 28.58 -17.65 -12.04
CA ALA A 471 28.02 -18.53 -11.03
C ALA A 471 26.67 -18.03 -10.51
N LEU A 472 25.85 -18.96 -10.08
CA LEU A 472 24.56 -18.74 -9.45
C LEU A 472 24.50 -19.41 -8.07
N ALA A 473 23.65 -18.89 -7.19
CA ALA A 473 23.36 -19.52 -5.92
C ALA A 473 21.87 -19.87 -5.79
N CYS A 474 21.56 -20.92 -5.03
CA CYS A 474 20.22 -21.26 -4.59
C CYS A 474 20.13 -21.33 -3.06
N LEU A 475 18.90 -21.35 -2.52
CA LEU A 475 18.62 -21.44 -1.08
C LEU A 475 18.25 -22.87 -0.69
N GLY A 476 18.90 -23.41 0.35
CA GLY A 476 18.64 -24.70 0.91
C GLY A 476 18.16 -24.60 2.37
N PHE A 477 16.92 -24.13 2.60
CA PHE A 477 16.37 -23.90 3.93
C PHE A 477 15.27 -24.92 4.27
N SER A 478 14.21 -24.94 3.48
CA SER A 478 13.02 -25.77 3.71
C SER A 478 13.34 -27.27 3.62
N GLU A 479 12.67 -28.07 4.42
CA GLU A 479 12.74 -29.53 4.43
C GLU A 479 11.32 -30.13 4.40
N PRO A 480 11.15 -31.42 4.11
CA PRO A 480 9.82 -32.04 4.16
C PRO A 480 9.09 -31.89 5.50
N SER A 481 9.83 -31.67 6.58
CA SER A 481 9.30 -31.53 7.94
C SER A 481 9.22 -30.09 8.44
N CYS A 482 9.78 -29.11 7.74
CA CYS A 482 9.78 -27.71 8.16
C CYS A 482 9.83 -26.73 6.96
N GLY A 483 8.98 -25.71 7.03
CA GLY A 483 8.95 -24.59 6.09
C GLY A 483 8.87 -23.28 6.87
N SER A 484 7.67 -22.87 7.34
CA SER A 484 7.51 -21.65 8.15
C SER A 484 8.31 -21.67 9.46
N ASP A 485 8.51 -22.84 10.07
CA ASP A 485 9.43 -23.02 11.20
C ASP A 485 10.81 -23.47 10.69
N VAL A 486 11.50 -22.61 9.96
CA VAL A 486 12.79 -22.88 9.34
C VAL A 486 13.86 -23.32 10.35
N PHE A 487 13.78 -22.88 11.60
CA PHE A 487 14.69 -23.26 12.68
C PHE A 487 14.53 -24.71 13.15
N ALA A 488 13.47 -25.40 12.71
CA ALA A 488 13.28 -26.83 12.96
C ALA A 488 14.01 -27.76 11.98
N ALA A 489 14.94 -27.21 11.18
CA ALA A 489 15.75 -27.94 10.20
C ALA A 489 16.49 -29.13 10.83
N LYS A 490 16.47 -30.29 10.13
CA LYS A 490 17.03 -31.57 10.56
C LYS A 490 18.22 -32.04 9.73
N THR A 491 18.45 -31.47 8.53
CA THR A 491 19.67 -31.73 7.74
C THR A 491 20.89 -31.54 8.64
N ARG A 492 21.67 -32.57 8.83
CA ARG A 492 22.71 -32.62 9.86
C ARG A 492 24.10 -32.40 9.24
N ALA A 493 24.92 -31.63 9.90
CA ALA A 493 26.35 -31.54 9.64
C ALA A 493 27.12 -32.06 10.86
N THR A 494 28.03 -33.03 10.63
CA THR A 494 28.89 -33.61 11.68
C THR A 494 30.35 -33.26 11.37
N ARG A 495 31.06 -32.72 12.35
CA ARG A 495 32.46 -32.33 12.18
C ARG A 495 33.34 -33.57 12.20
N THR A 496 34.27 -33.64 11.23
CA THR A 496 35.27 -34.72 11.11
C THR A 496 36.53 -34.38 11.93
N LEU A 497 37.41 -35.36 12.08
CA LEU A 497 38.67 -35.19 12.85
C LEU A 497 39.67 -34.26 12.20
N ASP A 498 39.61 -34.14 10.87
CA ASP A 498 40.43 -33.21 10.07
C ASP A 498 39.83 -31.79 9.97
N GLY A 499 38.69 -31.57 10.63
CA GLY A 499 38.08 -30.24 10.75
C GLY A 499 37.01 -29.92 9.71
N ASN A 500 36.82 -30.80 8.71
CA ASN A 500 35.74 -30.70 7.72
C ASN A 500 34.37 -31.09 8.28
N TRP A 501 33.35 -31.02 7.43
CA TRP A 501 31.97 -31.37 7.78
C TRP A 501 31.41 -32.42 6.85
N VAL A 502 30.70 -33.41 7.38
CA VAL A 502 29.91 -34.36 6.62
C VAL A 502 28.44 -34.00 6.76
N ILE A 503 27.81 -33.68 5.63
CA ILE A 503 26.42 -33.24 5.59
C ILE A 503 25.52 -34.32 5.06
N ASN A 504 24.45 -34.62 5.81
CA ASN A 504 23.41 -35.61 5.46
C ASN A 504 22.01 -35.02 5.65
N GLY A 505 21.13 -35.21 4.66
CA GLY A 505 19.73 -34.77 4.74
C GLY A 505 19.14 -34.46 3.37
N GLN A 506 18.11 -33.64 3.37
CA GLN A 506 17.44 -33.23 2.15
C GLN A 506 16.82 -31.84 2.29
N LYS A 507 16.75 -31.11 1.19
CA LYS A 507 16.07 -29.83 1.11
C LYS A 507 14.98 -29.85 0.06
N MET A 508 13.86 -29.13 0.29
CA MET A 508 12.76 -29.00 -0.64
C MET A 508 12.62 -27.57 -1.12
N PHE A 509 12.04 -27.43 -2.30
CA PHE A 509 11.79 -26.13 -2.92
C PHE A 509 13.07 -25.32 -3.10
N THR A 510 14.18 -26.01 -3.45
CA THR A 510 15.45 -25.38 -3.79
C THR A 510 15.40 -24.84 -5.22
N THR A 511 14.72 -23.70 -5.40
CA THR A 511 14.54 -23.08 -6.72
C THR A 511 15.89 -22.74 -7.34
N ALA A 512 16.04 -23.02 -8.64
CA ALA A 512 17.26 -22.87 -9.40
C ALA A 512 18.43 -23.81 -9.02
N ALA A 513 18.27 -24.80 -8.13
CA ALA A 513 19.35 -25.72 -7.77
C ALA A 513 19.93 -26.51 -8.96
N ASN A 514 19.15 -26.72 -10.02
CA ASN A 514 19.62 -27.34 -11.27
C ASN A 514 20.51 -26.45 -12.13
N LEU A 515 20.63 -25.17 -11.82
CA LEU A 515 21.44 -24.18 -12.50
C LEU A 515 22.54 -23.60 -11.59
N ALA A 516 22.39 -23.75 -10.28
CA ALA A 516 23.23 -23.11 -9.28
C ALA A 516 24.59 -23.82 -9.15
N ASP A 517 25.64 -23.02 -8.98
CA ASP A 517 26.99 -23.47 -8.63
C ASP A 517 27.17 -23.65 -7.12
N TYR A 518 26.35 -22.95 -6.33
CA TYR A 518 26.37 -22.99 -4.88
C TYR A 518 24.97 -23.10 -4.29
N VAL A 519 24.84 -23.87 -3.20
CA VAL A 519 23.65 -23.83 -2.34
C VAL A 519 23.99 -23.17 -0.99
N PHE A 520 23.22 -22.15 -0.63
CA PHE A 520 23.29 -21.55 0.69
C PHE A 520 22.45 -22.38 1.66
N LEU A 521 23.11 -23.21 2.45
CA LEU A 521 22.54 -24.36 3.13
C LEU A 521 22.43 -24.16 4.63
N LEU A 522 21.22 -24.28 5.19
CA LEU A 522 20.97 -24.30 6.64
C LEU A 522 21.05 -25.74 7.16
N VAL A 523 21.89 -25.99 8.16
CA VAL A 523 22.09 -27.33 8.74
C VAL A 523 22.07 -27.31 10.26
N ARG A 524 21.80 -28.49 10.86
CA ARG A 524 21.87 -28.76 12.29
C ARG A 524 23.26 -29.26 12.65
N THR A 525 24.04 -28.43 13.34
CA THR A 525 25.38 -28.78 13.84
C THR A 525 25.34 -29.31 15.27
N ASN A 526 24.38 -28.87 16.09
CA ASN A 526 24.20 -29.33 17.45
C ASN A 526 22.73 -29.71 17.72
N PRO A 527 22.39 -31.03 17.81
CA PRO A 527 21.05 -31.46 18.06
C PRO A 527 20.63 -31.42 19.54
N ASP A 528 21.58 -31.24 20.47
CA ASP A 528 21.38 -31.37 21.92
C ASP A 528 20.98 -30.05 22.60
N VAL A 529 20.86 -28.97 21.82
CA VAL A 529 20.46 -27.62 22.28
C VAL A 529 19.09 -27.23 21.69
N PRO A 530 18.43 -26.20 22.23
CA PRO A 530 17.20 -25.67 21.64
C PRO A 530 17.35 -25.37 20.15
N LYS A 531 16.27 -25.54 19.37
CA LYS A 531 16.30 -25.49 17.89
C LYS A 531 16.95 -24.24 17.30
N HIS A 532 16.91 -23.11 18.01
CA HIS A 532 17.50 -21.86 17.57
C HIS A 532 19.02 -21.74 17.85
N ALA A 533 19.57 -22.59 18.71
CA ALA A 533 20.96 -22.46 19.19
C ALA A 533 21.95 -23.44 18.53
N GLY A 534 21.50 -24.37 17.71
CA GLY A 534 22.35 -25.43 17.15
C GLY A 534 22.34 -25.47 15.62
N LEU A 535 22.28 -24.33 14.95
CA LEU A 535 22.22 -24.19 13.50
C LEU A 535 23.45 -23.48 12.98
N THR A 536 23.92 -23.89 11.79
CA THR A 536 25.02 -23.26 11.06
C THR A 536 24.64 -23.16 9.59
N LEU A 537 25.17 -22.19 8.88
CA LEU A 537 25.03 -22.04 7.44
C LEU A 537 26.34 -22.27 6.71
N PHE A 538 26.22 -22.85 5.51
CA PHE A 538 27.33 -23.08 4.60
C PHE A 538 26.98 -22.62 3.20
N LEU A 539 27.98 -22.12 2.46
CA LEU A 539 27.91 -21.91 1.02
C LEU A 539 28.52 -23.14 0.34
N VAL A 540 27.72 -24.14 0.03
CA VAL A 540 28.20 -25.45 -0.41
C VAL A 540 28.29 -25.46 -1.94
N PRO A 541 29.46 -25.79 -2.55
CA PRO A 541 29.56 -26.06 -3.99
C PRO A 541 28.66 -27.22 -4.41
N MET A 542 27.92 -27.04 -5.52
CA MET A 542 26.93 -28.01 -5.98
C MET A 542 27.53 -29.22 -6.76
N ASP A 543 28.80 -29.14 -7.13
CA ASP A 543 29.53 -30.19 -7.81
C ASP A 543 30.18 -31.23 -6.85
N LEU A 544 30.00 -31.05 -5.54
CA LEU A 544 30.52 -32.00 -4.56
C LEU A 544 29.82 -33.35 -4.65
N PRO A 545 30.58 -34.47 -4.51
CA PRO A 545 29.99 -35.81 -4.49
C PRO A 545 28.93 -35.95 -3.40
N GLY A 546 27.83 -36.65 -3.71
CA GLY A 546 26.75 -36.91 -2.78
C GLY A 546 25.61 -35.89 -2.84
N ILE A 547 25.67 -34.89 -3.70
CA ILE A 547 24.57 -33.95 -3.98
C ILE A 547 23.78 -34.45 -5.19
N GLU A 548 22.47 -34.65 -5.02
CA GLU A 548 21.55 -35.00 -6.09
C GLU A 548 20.39 -34.01 -6.15
N VAL A 549 20.07 -33.52 -7.37
CA VAL A 549 18.99 -32.55 -7.59
C VAL A 549 17.88 -33.17 -8.42
N HIS A 550 16.67 -33.22 -7.89
CA HIS A 550 15.51 -33.78 -8.56
C HIS A 550 14.44 -32.70 -8.80
N PRO A 551 13.83 -32.65 -10.00
CA PRO A 551 12.83 -31.65 -10.33
C PRO A 551 11.53 -31.83 -9.57
N VAL A 552 10.91 -30.72 -9.21
CA VAL A 552 9.52 -30.61 -8.75
C VAL A 552 8.81 -29.62 -9.64
N HIS A 553 7.84 -30.06 -10.43
CA HIS A 553 7.01 -29.21 -11.27
C HIS A 553 5.83 -28.72 -10.45
N THR A 554 5.62 -27.43 -10.46
CA THR A 554 4.59 -26.79 -9.64
C THR A 554 3.36 -26.41 -10.46
N LEU A 555 2.23 -26.15 -9.78
CA LEU A 555 1.02 -25.60 -10.40
C LEU A 555 1.28 -24.24 -11.11
N GLN A 556 2.31 -23.51 -10.67
CA GLN A 556 2.65 -22.18 -11.14
C GLN A 556 3.42 -22.17 -12.47
N ASP A 557 3.55 -23.35 -13.10
CA ASP A 557 4.37 -23.54 -14.30
C ASP A 557 5.85 -23.18 -14.06
N GLU A 558 6.30 -23.44 -12.84
CA GLU A 558 7.68 -23.28 -12.41
C GLU A 558 8.28 -24.63 -12.05
N ARG A 559 9.55 -24.78 -12.32
CA ARG A 559 10.37 -25.85 -11.77
C ARG A 559 11.04 -25.37 -10.49
N THR A 560 10.83 -26.08 -9.39
CA THR A 560 11.72 -26.06 -8.25
C THR A 560 12.36 -27.43 -8.07
N ASN A 561 13.12 -27.67 -7.00
CA ASN A 561 13.84 -28.92 -6.86
C ASN A 561 13.80 -29.44 -5.43
N ILE A 562 14.05 -30.76 -5.31
CA ILE A 562 14.50 -31.42 -4.08
C ILE A 562 16.00 -31.63 -4.22
N THR A 563 16.75 -31.29 -3.19
CA THR A 563 18.20 -31.51 -3.13
C THR A 563 18.49 -32.53 -2.03
N TYR A 564 19.01 -33.69 -2.40
CA TYR A 564 19.47 -34.73 -1.49
C TYR A 564 20.96 -34.55 -1.20
N LEU A 565 21.33 -34.81 0.06
CA LEU A 565 22.70 -34.68 0.56
C LEU A 565 23.06 -35.98 1.26
N SER A 566 23.99 -36.75 0.69
CA SER A 566 24.41 -38.06 1.17
C SER A 566 25.92 -38.08 1.37
N GLU A 567 26.39 -38.07 2.62
CA GLU A 567 27.80 -38.05 2.98
C GLU A 567 28.61 -36.94 2.27
N VAL A 568 28.02 -35.75 2.10
CA VAL A 568 28.67 -34.62 1.41
C VAL A 568 29.75 -34.05 2.31
N VAL A 569 31.00 -34.15 1.87
CA VAL A 569 32.17 -33.61 2.62
C VAL A 569 32.39 -32.17 2.22
N VAL A 570 32.27 -31.26 3.19
CA VAL A 570 32.39 -29.81 3.01
C VAL A 570 33.54 -29.27 3.87
N ASP A 571 34.46 -28.53 3.27
CA ASP A 571 35.53 -27.84 3.95
C ASP A 571 34.97 -26.73 4.89
N ASP A 572 35.52 -26.58 6.11
CA ASP A 572 35.07 -25.58 7.09
C ASP A 572 35.18 -24.14 6.57
N ARG A 573 36.03 -23.88 5.57
CA ARG A 573 36.14 -22.56 4.93
C ARG A 573 34.82 -22.06 4.34
N TYR A 574 33.94 -22.97 3.87
CA TYR A 574 32.63 -22.66 3.31
C TYR A 574 31.56 -22.33 4.37
N ARG A 575 31.89 -22.36 5.64
CA ARG A 575 31.01 -21.97 6.72
C ARG A 575 30.76 -20.45 6.67
N VAL A 576 29.49 -20.06 6.83
CA VAL A 576 29.04 -18.67 6.85
C VAL A 576 28.56 -18.33 8.25
N GLY A 577 29.32 -17.49 8.94
CA GLY A 577 29.12 -17.16 10.34
C GLY A 577 29.75 -18.18 11.31
N GLU A 578 29.40 -18.09 12.59
CA GLU A 578 29.94 -18.92 13.65
C GLU A 578 29.25 -20.29 13.71
N ILE A 579 29.95 -21.31 14.21
CA ILE A 579 29.35 -22.62 14.52
C ILE A 579 28.21 -22.40 15.53
N ASP A 580 27.06 -23.03 15.29
CA ASP A 580 25.83 -22.87 16.08
C ASP A 580 25.26 -21.44 16.12
N GLY A 581 25.88 -20.50 15.38
CA GLY A 581 25.49 -19.09 15.25
C GLY A 581 24.52 -18.80 14.10
N GLY A 582 23.95 -19.84 13.45
CA GLY A 582 23.13 -19.71 12.24
C GLY A 582 21.87 -18.87 12.41
N THR A 583 21.35 -18.69 13.62
CA THR A 583 20.16 -17.84 13.87
C THR A 583 20.42 -16.38 13.50
N ALA A 584 21.60 -15.83 13.79
CA ALA A 584 21.93 -14.44 13.44
C ALA A 584 22.07 -14.26 11.91
N VAL A 585 22.67 -15.24 11.24
CA VAL A 585 22.82 -15.23 9.77
C VAL A 585 21.46 -15.38 9.10
N MET A 586 20.59 -16.28 9.60
CA MET A 586 19.21 -16.46 9.11
C MET A 586 18.37 -15.20 9.32
N ALA A 587 18.49 -14.51 10.46
CA ALA A 587 17.76 -13.27 10.71
C ALA A 587 18.09 -12.21 9.65
N ALA A 588 19.39 -12.02 9.34
CA ALA A 588 19.83 -11.12 8.28
C ALA A 588 19.37 -11.58 6.88
N THR A 589 19.33 -12.89 6.63
CA THR A 589 18.86 -13.44 5.36
C THR A 589 17.35 -13.20 5.16
N LEU A 590 16.55 -13.44 6.19
CA LEU A 590 15.10 -13.22 6.18
C LEU A 590 14.73 -11.73 6.09
N GLU A 591 15.54 -10.84 6.66
CA GLU A 591 15.35 -9.38 6.50
C GLU A 591 15.47 -8.98 5.02
N LEU A 592 16.44 -9.53 4.29
CA LEU A 592 16.57 -9.30 2.84
C LEU A 592 15.44 -9.94 2.03
N GLU A 593 14.99 -11.13 2.41
CA GLU A 593 13.89 -11.84 1.75
C GLU A 593 12.54 -11.11 1.91
N HIS A 594 12.31 -10.53 3.10
CA HIS A 594 11.08 -9.81 3.41
C HIS A 594 11.05 -8.37 2.88
N GLY A 595 11.95 -7.99 1.97
CA GLY A 595 12.02 -6.65 1.38
C GLY A 595 10.72 -6.16 0.76
N GLY A 596 9.93 -7.06 0.18
CA GLY A 596 8.54 -6.81 -0.23
C GLY A 596 8.36 -5.96 -1.49
N ASP A 597 9.43 -5.54 -2.17
CA ASP A 597 9.40 -4.59 -3.29
C ASP A 597 8.98 -5.20 -4.64
N GLN A 598 9.04 -6.52 -4.79
CA GLN A 598 8.80 -7.22 -6.07
C GLN A 598 7.42 -7.87 -6.19
N TYR A 599 6.68 -8.03 -5.09
CA TYR A 599 5.43 -8.80 -5.07
C TYR A 599 4.29 -8.17 -5.90
N ARG A 600 4.39 -6.90 -6.29
CA ARG A 600 3.43 -6.21 -7.16
C ARG A 600 3.53 -6.65 -8.64
N ILE A 601 4.70 -7.12 -9.11
CA ILE A 601 5.05 -7.26 -10.53
C ILE A 601 4.08 -8.17 -11.29
N SER A 602 3.90 -9.40 -10.82
CA SER A 602 2.99 -10.36 -11.46
C SER A 602 1.53 -9.87 -11.45
N PHE A 603 1.14 -9.18 -10.38
CA PHE A 603 -0.19 -8.59 -10.24
C PHE A 603 -0.44 -7.49 -11.28
N GLU A 604 0.49 -6.54 -11.42
CA GLU A 604 0.42 -5.47 -12.42
C GLU A 604 0.42 -6.02 -13.85
N ASN A 605 1.24 -7.06 -14.12
CA ASN A 605 1.28 -7.70 -15.43
C ASN A 605 -0.04 -8.36 -15.78
N MET A 606 -0.66 -9.09 -14.84
CA MET A 606 -1.99 -9.67 -15.02
C MET A 606 -3.04 -8.61 -15.35
N TYR A 607 -3.08 -7.52 -14.58
CA TYR A 607 -3.99 -6.39 -14.82
C TYR A 607 -3.78 -5.77 -16.20
N LYS A 608 -2.53 -5.52 -16.61
CA LYS A 608 -2.17 -4.97 -17.91
C LYS A 608 -2.77 -5.81 -19.06
N HIS A 609 -2.65 -7.12 -19.00
CA HIS A 609 -3.17 -8.00 -20.04
C HIS A 609 -4.70 -8.10 -20.05
N ALA A 610 -5.34 -8.09 -18.88
CA ALA A 610 -6.80 -8.02 -18.79
C ALA A 610 -7.35 -6.70 -19.37
N LEU A 611 -6.68 -5.57 -19.08
CA LEU A 611 -7.05 -4.27 -19.64
C LEU A 611 -6.88 -4.24 -21.17
N GLN A 612 -5.76 -4.74 -21.70
CA GLN A 612 -5.52 -4.85 -23.13
C GLN A 612 -6.59 -5.68 -23.83
N TRP A 613 -7.01 -6.80 -23.22
CA TRP A 613 -8.11 -7.60 -23.72
C TRP A 613 -9.41 -6.78 -23.75
N ALA A 614 -9.77 -6.06 -22.69
CA ALA A 614 -10.97 -5.27 -22.63
C ALA A 614 -11.00 -4.13 -23.68
N GLN A 615 -9.84 -3.56 -24.02
CA GLN A 615 -9.70 -2.52 -25.05
C GLN A 615 -9.81 -3.08 -26.48
N SER A 616 -9.25 -4.26 -26.72
CA SER A 616 -9.15 -4.86 -28.08
C SER A 616 -10.32 -5.77 -28.44
N THR A 617 -10.87 -6.52 -27.46
CA THR A 617 -11.96 -7.47 -27.70
C THR A 617 -13.29 -6.74 -27.84
N ARG A 618 -14.08 -7.16 -28.85
CA ARG A 618 -15.39 -6.56 -29.13
C ARG A 618 -16.49 -7.58 -28.94
N ARG A 619 -17.60 -7.13 -28.36
CA ARG A 619 -18.89 -7.84 -28.32
C ARG A 619 -19.95 -6.90 -28.89
N ASP A 620 -20.75 -7.40 -29.83
CA ASP A 620 -21.80 -6.62 -30.52
C ASP A 620 -21.26 -5.30 -31.13
N GLY A 621 -20.02 -5.33 -31.67
CA GLY A 621 -19.36 -4.18 -32.30
C GLY A 621 -18.70 -3.17 -31.34
N HIS A 622 -18.91 -3.28 -30.01
CA HIS A 622 -18.34 -2.40 -29.01
C HIS A 622 -17.15 -3.07 -28.28
N PRO A 623 -16.09 -2.30 -27.90
CA PRO A 623 -15.05 -2.82 -27.03
C PRO A 623 -15.65 -3.32 -25.72
N MET A 624 -15.09 -4.40 -25.15
CA MET A 624 -15.50 -4.89 -23.83
C MET A 624 -15.36 -3.81 -22.77
N LEU A 625 -14.36 -2.94 -22.87
CA LEU A 625 -14.18 -1.80 -21.98
C LEU A 625 -15.34 -0.79 -22.01
N ALA A 626 -16.22 -0.79 -23.01
CA ALA A 626 -17.43 0.05 -23.01
C ALA A 626 -18.53 -0.47 -22.06
N ASN A 627 -18.40 -1.70 -21.56
CA ASN A 627 -19.35 -2.28 -20.61
C ASN A 627 -19.07 -1.76 -19.19
N ALA A 628 -20.09 -1.24 -18.50
CA ALA A 628 -19.95 -0.65 -17.17
C ALA A 628 -19.47 -1.64 -16.10
N ASP A 629 -19.86 -2.92 -16.17
CA ASP A 629 -19.39 -3.95 -15.23
C ASP A 629 -17.88 -4.24 -15.44
N VAL A 630 -17.46 -4.36 -16.71
CA VAL A 630 -16.05 -4.53 -17.06
C VAL A 630 -15.23 -3.34 -16.56
N GLN A 631 -15.71 -2.12 -16.77
CA GLN A 631 -15.05 -0.89 -16.27
C GLN A 631 -14.90 -0.91 -14.75
N ARG A 632 -15.96 -1.20 -14.00
CA ARG A 632 -15.91 -1.24 -12.53
C ARG A 632 -14.92 -2.28 -11.99
N ARG A 633 -14.94 -3.48 -12.56
CA ARG A 633 -14.04 -4.56 -12.14
C ARG A 633 -12.58 -4.21 -12.41
N LEU A 634 -12.27 -3.71 -13.60
CA LEU A 634 -10.92 -3.24 -13.93
C LEU A 634 -10.50 -1.99 -13.12
N ALA A 635 -11.42 -1.05 -12.87
CA ALA A 635 -11.14 0.11 -12.03
C ALA A 635 -10.78 -0.29 -10.59
N ARG A 636 -11.47 -1.29 -10.03
CA ARG A 636 -11.14 -1.85 -8.72
C ARG A 636 -9.72 -2.46 -8.71
N VAL A 637 -9.38 -3.23 -9.74
CA VAL A 637 -8.02 -3.81 -9.86
C VAL A 637 -6.98 -2.71 -10.01
N ALA A 638 -7.27 -1.63 -10.75
CA ALA A 638 -6.38 -0.46 -10.85
C ALA A 638 -6.09 0.18 -9.48
N VAL A 639 -7.12 0.31 -8.61
CA VAL A 639 -6.90 0.80 -7.23
C VAL A 639 -5.98 -0.15 -6.46
N HIS A 640 -6.23 -1.45 -6.52
CA HIS A 640 -5.44 -2.45 -5.79
C HIS A 640 -3.98 -2.48 -6.25
N THR A 641 -3.73 -2.42 -7.56
CA THR A 641 -2.35 -2.39 -8.09
C THR A 641 -1.63 -1.09 -7.75
N THR A 642 -2.33 0.04 -7.72
CA THR A 642 -1.75 1.32 -7.28
C THR A 642 -1.31 1.27 -5.82
N ILE A 643 -2.16 0.77 -4.92
CA ILE A 643 -1.83 0.61 -3.50
C ILE A 643 -0.69 -0.40 -3.30
N ALA A 644 -0.72 -1.52 -4.03
CA ALA A 644 0.37 -2.51 -3.97
C ALA A 644 1.72 -1.88 -4.35
N ARG A 645 1.75 -1.06 -5.39
CA ARG A 645 2.94 -0.31 -5.82
C ARG A 645 3.41 0.67 -4.74
N ASP A 646 2.51 1.46 -4.19
CA ASP A 646 2.84 2.46 -3.17
C ASP A 646 3.40 1.80 -1.90
N LEU A 647 2.82 0.69 -1.45
CA LEU A 647 3.31 -0.09 -0.31
C LEU A 647 4.71 -0.68 -0.59
N CYS A 648 4.94 -1.21 -1.80
CA CYS A 648 6.25 -1.72 -2.19
C CYS A 648 7.32 -0.60 -2.20
N TYR A 649 7.01 0.55 -2.77
CA TYR A 649 7.95 1.67 -2.83
C TYR A 649 8.16 2.33 -1.47
N ARG A 650 7.15 2.35 -0.59
CA ARG A 650 7.33 2.73 0.82
C ARG A 650 8.34 1.83 1.53
N THR A 651 8.35 0.54 1.23
CA THR A 651 9.33 -0.38 1.81
C THR A 651 10.75 0.02 1.42
N ILE A 652 10.99 0.35 0.14
CA ILE A 652 12.29 0.85 -0.35
C ILE A 652 12.69 2.13 0.36
N TRP A 653 11.78 3.11 0.42
CA TRP A 653 12.01 4.38 1.12
C TRP A 653 12.29 4.18 2.60
N GLY A 654 11.53 3.32 3.28
CA GLY A 654 11.68 3.05 4.71
C GLY A 654 13.04 2.45 5.06
N VAL A 655 13.57 1.57 4.20
CA VAL A 655 14.91 0.98 4.36
C VAL A 655 16.00 2.04 4.11
N GLN A 656 15.88 2.81 3.04
CA GLN A 656 16.88 3.83 2.68
C GLN A 656 16.96 4.96 3.73
N GLU A 657 15.82 5.45 4.19
CA GLU A 657 15.74 6.53 5.18
C GLU A 657 15.79 6.04 6.65
N GLN A 658 15.95 4.73 6.88
CA GLN A 658 16.00 4.13 8.22
C GLN A 658 14.78 4.50 9.09
N VAL A 659 13.59 4.55 8.48
CA VAL A 659 12.36 5.00 9.15
C VAL A 659 12.02 4.11 10.34
N PRO A 660 11.64 4.68 11.50
CA PRO A 660 11.13 3.89 12.64
C PRO A 660 9.90 3.05 12.22
N GLY A 661 9.86 1.79 12.66
CA GLY A 661 8.74 0.87 12.34
C GLY A 661 8.81 0.23 10.94
N ARG A 662 9.84 0.52 10.13
CA ARG A 662 10.03 -0.03 8.78
C ARG A 662 10.01 -1.56 8.70
N ALA A 663 10.29 -2.24 9.80
CA ALA A 663 10.27 -3.71 9.83
C ALA A 663 8.91 -4.33 9.46
N ALA A 664 7.81 -3.58 9.63
CA ALA A 664 6.46 -4.01 9.22
C ALA A 664 6.15 -3.69 7.74
N PHE A 665 6.91 -2.81 7.06
CA PHE A 665 6.57 -2.35 5.72
C PHE A 665 6.67 -3.46 4.67
N GLY A 666 7.75 -4.26 4.70
CA GLY A 666 7.89 -5.43 3.82
C GLY A 666 6.76 -6.45 4.01
N PRO A 667 6.48 -6.90 5.25
CA PRO A 667 5.32 -7.74 5.54
C PRO A 667 3.99 -7.17 5.03
N MET A 668 3.73 -5.86 5.20
CA MET A 668 2.49 -5.21 4.71
C MET A 668 2.43 -5.21 3.18
N SER A 669 3.51 -4.84 2.49
CA SER A 669 3.53 -4.80 1.03
C SER A 669 3.34 -6.18 0.42
N LYS A 670 4.01 -7.21 0.97
CA LYS A 670 3.80 -8.58 0.53
C LYS A 670 2.38 -9.05 0.79
N LEU A 671 1.89 -8.92 2.01
CA LEU A 671 0.55 -9.37 2.39
C LEU A 671 -0.51 -8.76 1.47
N PHE A 672 -0.50 -7.44 1.31
CA PHE A 672 -1.47 -6.75 0.45
C PHE A 672 -1.36 -7.20 -1.00
N SER A 673 -0.16 -7.16 -1.57
CA SER A 673 0.05 -7.46 -2.98
C SER A 673 -0.39 -8.89 -3.33
N THR A 674 -0.01 -9.88 -2.51
CA THR A 674 -0.29 -11.29 -2.82
C THR A 674 -1.74 -11.69 -2.57
N GLU A 675 -2.36 -11.18 -1.50
CA GLU A 675 -3.77 -11.45 -1.19
C GLU A 675 -4.72 -10.77 -2.18
N GLN A 676 -4.44 -9.52 -2.59
CA GLN A 676 -5.25 -8.86 -3.60
C GLN A 676 -5.03 -9.47 -4.99
N TYR A 677 -3.79 -9.85 -5.32
CA TYR A 677 -3.49 -10.57 -6.55
C TYR A 677 -4.33 -11.84 -6.68
N GLN A 678 -4.42 -12.65 -5.61
CA GLN A 678 -5.22 -13.88 -5.62
C GLN A 678 -6.71 -13.59 -5.81
N ARG A 679 -7.25 -12.59 -5.11
CA ARG A 679 -8.67 -12.22 -5.22
C ARG A 679 -9.02 -11.67 -6.61
N ASP A 680 -8.17 -10.79 -7.12
CA ASP A 680 -8.39 -10.17 -8.42
C ASP A 680 -8.09 -11.14 -9.57
N ALA A 681 -7.16 -12.09 -9.41
CA ALA A 681 -6.94 -13.15 -10.40
C ALA A 681 -8.19 -13.99 -10.61
N LEU A 682 -8.85 -14.39 -9.51
CA LEU A 682 -10.11 -15.13 -9.56
C LEU A 682 -11.19 -14.34 -10.32
N ASP A 683 -11.33 -13.04 -10.00
CA ASP A 683 -12.30 -12.16 -10.64
C ASP A 683 -12.01 -11.93 -12.13
N LEU A 684 -10.73 -11.73 -12.50
CA LEU A 684 -10.34 -11.51 -13.89
C LEU A 684 -10.43 -12.78 -14.76
N MET A 685 -10.25 -13.98 -14.17
CA MET A 685 -10.53 -15.24 -14.85
C MET A 685 -12.00 -15.29 -15.30
N ASP A 686 -12.92 -14.94 -14.39
CA ASP A 686 -14.35 -14.89 -14.71
C ASP A 686 -14.70 -13.78 -15.72
N LEU A 687 -14.09 -12.60 -15.57
CA LEU A 687 -14.32 -11.45 -16.44
C LEU A 687 -13.97 -11.76 -17.90
N CYS A 688 -12.83 -12.39 -18.11
CA CYS A 688 -12.29 -12.65 -19.46
C CYS A 688 -12.66 -14.05 -20.00
N ALA A 689 -13.59 -14.76 -19.31
CA ALA A 689 -14.06 -16.08 -19.77
C ALA A 689 -14.79 -15.99 -21.13
N PRO A 690 -14.72 -17.03 -21.98
CA PRO A 690 -14.03 -18.31 -21.77
C PRO A 690 -12.53 -18.32 -22.19
N ASP A 691 -12.02 -17.20 -22.72
CA ASP A 691 -10.67 -17.14 -23.33
C ASP A 691 -9.55 -17.43 -22.32
N THR A 692 -9.80 -17.12 -21.03
CA THR A 692 -8.89 -17.42 -19.91
C THR A 692 -8.78 -18.91 -19.55
N LEU A 693 -9.55 -19.79 -20.16
CA LEU A 693 -9.37 -21.23 -19.98
C LEU A 693 -8.17 -21.80 -20.77
N LEU A 694 -7.64 -21.00 -21.71
CA LEU A 694 -6.54 -21.42 -22.57
C LEU A 694 -5.20 -20.99 -21.97
N GLN A 695 -4.29 -21.95 -21.85
CA GLN A 695 -2.89 -21.69 -21.51
C GLN A 695 -2.15 -21.09 -22.71
N SER A 696 -1.46 -19.97 -22.49
CA SER A 696 -0.67 -19.30 -23.52
C SER A 696 0.42 -18.43 -22.85
N ASN A 697 1.52 -18.20 -23.55
CA ASN A 697 2.57 -17.29 -23.12
C ASN A 697 2.30 -15.83 -23.54
N THR A 698 1.14 -15.52 -24.09
CA THR A 698 0.75 -14.19 -24.56
C THR A 698 -0.68 -13.83 -24.17
N GLY A 699 -0.99 -12.55 -24.15
CA GLY A 699 -2.34 -12.04 -23.93
C GLY A 699 -2.96 -12.55 -22.62
N LEU A 700 -4.16 -13.14 -22.72
CA LEU A 700 -4.88 -13.67 -21.57
C LEU A 700 -4.25 -14.90 -20.90
N GLY A 701 -3.27 -15.55 -21.54
CA GLY A 701 -2.46 -16.57 -20.88
C GLY A 701 -1.74 -16.03 -19.64
N HIS A 702 -1.42 -14.72 -19.57
CA HIS A 702 -0.89 -14.08 -18.36
C HIS A 702 -1.94 -13.94 -17.24
N VAL A 703 -3.23 -13.89 -17.58
CA VAL A 703 -4.31 -13.89 -16.58
C VAL A 703 -4.51 -15.30 -16.03
N GLU A 704 -4.52 -16.31 -16.90
CA GLU A 704 -4.58 -17.74 -16.53
C GLU A 704 -3.39 -18.12 -15.63
N LEU A 705 -2.19 -17.77 -16.06
CA LEU A 705 -0.97 -17.99 -15.29
C LEU A 705 -1.02 -17.22 -13.95
N GLY A 706 -1.50 -15.99 -13.95
CA GLY A 706 -1.71 -15.19 -12.74
C GLY A 706 -2.59 -15.88 -11.71
N TYR A 707 -3.66 -16.52 -12.15
CA TYR A 707 -4.52 -17.33 -11.28
C TYR A 707 -3.74 -18.48 -10.62
N ARG A 708 -2.94 -19.24 -11.40
CA ARG A 708 -2.13 -20.35 -10.86
C ARG A 708 -0.97 -19.88 -9.98
N GLN A 709 -0.36 -18.73 -10.29
CA GLN A 709 0.77 -18.18 -9.52
C GLN A 709 0.32 -17.54 -8.20
N SER A 710 -0.81 -16.87 -8.19
CA SER A 710 -1.25 -16.05 -7.05
C SER A 710 -1.35 -16.86 -5.76
N ILE A 711 -1.78 -18.12 -5.80
CA ILE A 711 -1.87 -18.97 -4.61
C ILE A 711 -0.48 -19.26 -4.02
N GLY A 712 0.52 -19.55 -4.86
CA GLY A 712 1.88 -19.80 -4.41
C GLY A 712 2.51 -18.59 -3.77
N MET A 713 2.23 -17.38 -4.30
CA MET A 713 2.75 -16.14 -3.75
C MET A 713 2.25 -15.85 -2.33
N THR A 714 1.13 -16.41 -1.91
CA THR A 714 0.68 -16.34 -0.50
C THR A 714 1.40 -17.32 0.42
N ILE A 715 2.23 -18.22 -0.13
CA ILE A 715 2.90 -19.31 0.60
C ILE A 715 4.40 -19.07 0.77
N TYR A 716 5.14 -18.86 -0.35
CA TYR A 716 6.59 -18.70 -0.29
C TYR A 716 7.02 -17.29 0.15
N GLY A 717 8.29 -17.13 0.58
CA GLY A 717 8.79 -15.89 1.16
C GLY A 717 8.08 -15.52 2.47
N GLY A 718 7.66 -16.52 3.26
CA GLY A 718 6.77 -16.41 4.42
C GLY A 718 5.30 -16.44 4.02
N THR A 719 4.50 -17.29 4.68
CA THR A 719 3.06 -17.36 4.41
C THR A 719 2.34 -16.08 4.81
N SER A 720 1.14 -15.84 4.27
CA SER A 720 0.28 -14.72 4.68
C SER A 720 0.09 -14.66 6.20
N GLU A 721 -0.02 -15.82 6.88
CA GLU A 721 -0.18 -15.90 8.33
C GLU A 721 1.08 -15.46 9.08
N ILE A 722 2.27 -15.75 8.53
CA ILE A 722 3.54 -15.27 9.10
C ILE A 722 3.61 -13.74 8.98
N HIS A 723 3.27 -13.18 7.81
CA HIS A 723 3.28 -11.73 7.62
C HIS A 723 2.24 -11.03 8.49
N ARG A 724 1.01 -11.57 8.63
CA ARG A 724 0.00 -11.05 9.56
C ARG A 724 0.52 -11.04 11.01
N SER A 725 1.18 -12.12 11.43
CA SER A 725 1.78 -12.18 12.78
C SER A 725 2.88 -11.13 12.96
N LEU A 726 3.76 -10.94 11.96
CA LEU A 726 4.81 -9.92 12.00
C LEU A 726 4.23 -8.50 12.09
N ILE A 727 3.20 -8.19 11.31
CA ILE A 727 2.53 -6.89 11.32
C ILE A 727 1.88 -6.64 12.69
N ALA A 728 1.15 -7.62 13.22
CA ALA A 728 0.52 -7.51 14.53
C ALA A 728 1.54 -7.27 15.65
N GLU A 729 2.66 -8.00 15.63
CA GLU A 729 3.74 -7.88 16.62
C GLU A 729 4.49 -6.53 16.50
N GLN A 730 4.87 -6.13 15.28
CA GLN A 730 5.79 -5.02 15.04
C GLN A 730 5.10 -3.66 14.90
N ALA A 731 3.90 -3.61 14.29
CA ALA A 731 3.18 -2.38 14.03
C ALA A 731 2.06 -2.12 15.06
N LEU A 732 1.38 -3.15 15.55
CA LEU A 732 0.31 -3.02 16.55
C LEU A 732 0.76 -3.29 17.98
N GLY A 733 2.02 -3.73 18.20
CA GLY A 733 2.56 -4.04 19.53
C GLY A 733 1.86 -5.21 20.23
N MET A 734 1.22 -6.10 19.47
CA MET A 734 0.45 -7.22 20.01
C MET A 734 1.37 -8.36 20.51
N PRO A 735 0.91 -9.19 21.45
CA PRO A 735 1.66 -10.36 21.90
C PRO A 735 1.91 -11.36 20.76
N ARG A 736 3.03 -12.08 20.83
CA ARG A 736 3.32 -13.14 19.85
C ARG A 736 2.19 -14.16 19.79
N SER A 737 1.68 -14.38 18.60
CA SER A 737 0.66 -15.40 18.32
C SER A 737 1.27 -16.76 17.94
N ARG A 738 2.57 -16.78 17.62
CA ARG A 738 3.36 -17.98 17.32
C ARG A 738 4.00 -18.47 18.60
N THR A 739 3.79 -19.74 18.96
CA THR A 739 4.40 -20.39 20.12
C THR A 739 5.69 -21.10 19.74
#